data_e255de103720409d8f6e46b74e0d9f07
#
_entry.id   e255de103720409d8f6e46b74e0d9f07
#
_cell.length_a   1.000
_cell.length_b   1.000
_cell.length_c   1.000
_cell.angle_alpha   90.00
_cell.angle_beta   90.00
_cell.angle_gamma   90.00
#
_symmetry.space_group_name_H-M   'P 1'
#
loop_
_entity.id
_entity.type
_entity.pdbx_description
1 polymer ?
#
loop_
_entity_poly.entity_id
_entity_poly.type
_entity_poly.pdbx_seq_one_letter_code
_entity_poly.pdbx_strand_id
1 'polypeptide(L)'
;MNLPAPLCRLAHVAAILSLAALSLVPVPAAAQAPAAGSSAPAEAIAPAAPDAGLAAALFQLPPERQSTVARQEAPVPGWRVEADGEPLGLIGSTWELANSTGYSGRPLDVLVAVAPDGRVAGARLMRHAEPVLTLGISDADIAAYVDGFRGYDTNQSGEGAEGLPDVISRATVSTGVIRDGILRTARILGTAQGEGGVIDRVAYAPADWAALESMGALSHARASMADAAQAFAGARQVPTHSDKPFLEFWTGIIDTPTAGRNLLGQQPFNAVAGARASGEALLAIFSRGATGHRGTGWKRAGTFERIAVTQGEVTLTPTAEGYTQVNRIAAEGAPSFTERSVFRIDADPERGGIDLTQPFTVTVTTTRPAADGGTLSLPLSAQVSVPEAFRLAPPVPEIPLWQQFWQAKKPQIAVVGAMLGVLGLILFGQEWLVRRAGLWRQVRLVYLFVTLVVLGWGLNAQLSIVQVVAFLHALLSGFRWETFLVAPLIFVLWSAVALGMLFWGRGVFCGWLCPFGALQELTNAAAQRLGVRQIAVPQALHERLWVIKYTLFVAIVALSFYSMERSLVLAEAEPFKTAISMYFLRPWPFVLYALALLGAGLFIERFFCRYVCPLGAGLAIPAKLKVFDWLKRRPQCGRECRLCETKCPMGAIDPLGRINPNECVLCLRCQTIMDDENTCPVLKRRARGAGGGGFRAPPIPTAPATGPVPPPLEPTQVPAGAHAGAAAPGSDQPPAFRSQQVTS
;
A
#
# COMPACT_ATOMS: atom_id res chain seq x y z
N MET A 1 -50.53 -28.01 -0.35
CA MET A 1 -51.12 -26.67 -0.54
C MET A 1 -50.52 -26.07 -1.80
N ASN A 2 -51.29 -26.00 -2.88
CA ASN A 2 -50.86 -25.53 -4.19
C ASN A 2 -50.60 -24.01 -4.13
N LEU A 3 -49.36 -23.59 -4.44
CA LEU A 3 -49.00 -22.19 -4.63
C LEU A 3 -49.75 -21.64 -5.87
N PRO A 4 -50.29 -20.42 -5.83
CA PRO A 4 -50.92 -19.81 -7.00
C PRO A 4 -49.85 -19.61 -8.10
N ALA A 5 -50.18 -20.03 -9.32
CA ALA A 5 -49.35 -20.06 -10.51
C ALA A 5 -48.54 -18.79 -10.83
N PRO A 6 -48.96 -17.55 -10.49
CA PRO A 6 -48.17 -16.35 -10.75
C PRO A 6 -46.93 -16.21 -9.86
N LEU A 7 -46.89 -16.75 -8.64
CA LEU A 7 -45.73 -16.67 -7.73
C LEU A 7 -44.63 -17.64 -8.11
N CYS A 8 -44.97 -18.82 -8.67
CA CYS A 8 -44.00 -19.76 -9.21
C CYS A 8 -43.30 -19.19 -10.46
N ARG A 9 -44.03 -18.46 -11.31
CA ARG A 9 -43.46 -17.79 -12.49
C ARG A 9 -42.56 -16.62 -12.12
N LEU A 10 -42.85 -15.84 -11.06
CA LEU A 10 -42.00 -14.77 -10.58
C LEU A 10 -40.69 -15.28 -9.97
N ALA A 11 -40.68 -16.42 -9.25
CA ALA A 11 -39.48 -17.04 -8.71
C ALA A 11 -38.59 -17.61 -9.82
N HIS A 12 -39.17 -18.20 -10.87
CA HIS A 12 -38.40 -18.65 -12.04
C HIS A 12 -37.89 -17.49 -12.87
N VAL A 13 -38.64 -16.41 -13.03
CA VAL A 13 -38.22 -15.21 -13.74
C VAL A 13 -37.07 -14.50 -12.97
N ALA A 14 -37.15 -14.42 -11.63
CA ALA A 14 -36.07 -13.84 -10.82
C ALA A 14 -34.78 -14.71 -10.86
N ALA A 15 -34.92 -16.04 -10.83
CA ALA A 15 -33.78 -16.96 -10.96
C ALA A 15 -33.20 -16.95 -12.39
N ILE A 16 -34.06 -16.88 -13.42
CA ILE A 16 -33.64 -16.79 -14.82
C ILE A 16 -33.03 -15.42 -15.12
N LEU A 17 -33.56 -14.33 -14.58
CA LEU A 17 -32.97 -12.99 -14.72
C LEU A 17 -31.62 -12.87 -13.98
N SER A 18 -31.45 -13.53 -12.84
CA SER A 18 -30.16 -13.60 -12.16
C SER A 18 -29.13 -14.44 -12.92
N LEU A 19 -29.54 -15.56 -13.52
CA LEU A 19 -28.67 -16.39 -14.38
C LEU A 19 -28.47 -15.75 -15.76
N ALA A 20 -29.45 -15.12 -16.36
CA ALA A 20 -29.32 -14.43 -17.63
C ALA A 20 -28.51 -13.13 -17.53
N ALA A 21 -28.55 -12.43 -16.39
CA ALA A 21 -27.66 -11.30 -16.13
C ALA A 21 -26.19 -11.74 -16.00
N LEU A 22 -25.94 -12.97 -15.52
CA LEU A 22 -24.59 -13.56 -15.51
C LEU A 22 -24.10 -13.98 -16.90
N SER A 23 -25.00 -14.30 -17.83
CA SER A 23 -24.66 -14.74 -19.19
C SER A 23 -24.62 -13.59 -20.21
N LEU A 24 -25.12 -12.40 -19.87
CA LEU A 24 -25.14 -11.21 -20.73
C LEU A 24 -24.02 -10.20 -20.47
N VAL A 25 -23.05 -10.52 -19.60
CA VAL A 25 -21.83 -9.76 -19.50
C VAL A 25 -20.97 -10.17 -20.70
N PRO A 26 -20.75 -9.31 -21.71
CA PRO A 26 -19.79 -9.63 -22.77
C PRO A 26 -18.41 -9.75 -22.11
N VAL A 27 -17.90 -10.97 -22.05
CA VAL A 27 -16.50 -11.19 -21.71
C VAL A 27 -15.70 -10.59 -22.86
N PRO A 28 -14.89 -9.55 -22.65
CA PRO A 28 -13.97 -9.09 -23.69
C PRO A 28 -13.10 -10.30 -24.07
N ALA A 29 -12.92 -10.51 -25.37
CA ALA A 29 -12.12 -11.62 -25.90
C ALA A 29 -10.76 -11.62 -25.21
N ALA A 30 -10.52 -12.67 -24.43
CA ALA A 30 -9.30 -12.83 -23.66
C ALA A 30 -8.11 -12.87 -24.62
N ALA A 31 -7.17 -11.97 -24.42
CA ALA A 31 -5.80 -12.23 -24.80
C ALA A 31 -5.39 -13.55 -24.12
N GLN A 32 -4.91 -14.50 -24.91
CA GLN A 32 -4.54 -15.83 -24.47
C GLN A 32 -3.53 -15.75 -23.34
N ALA A 33 -3.95 -16.11 -22.12
CA ALA A 33 -3.06 -16.30 -21.01
C ALA A 33 -2.29 -17.61 -21.18
N PRO A 34 -1.01 -17.67 -20.86
CA PRO A 34 -0.26 -18.92 -20.87
C PRO A 34 -0.83 -19.90 -19.84
N ALA A 35 -0.78 -21.19 -20.17
CA ALA A 35 -1.37 -22.29 -19.43
C ALA A 35 -0.94 -22.33 -17.96
N ALA A 36 -1.93 -22.50 -17.07
CA ALA A 36 -1.73 -22.63 -15.64
C ALA A 36 -1.00 -23.94 -15.29
N GLY A 37 0.23 -23.82 -14.80
CA GLY A 37 0.94 -24.88 -14.10
C GLY A 37 0.64 -24.86 -12.60
N SER A 38 0.49 -26.04 -12.05
CA SER A 38 0.39 -26.50 -10.65
C SER A 38 0.66 -25.51 -9.50
N SER A 39 -0.18 -25.61 -8.47
CA SER A 39 -0.04 -24.99 -7.14
C SER A 39 1.24 -25.43 -6.43
N ALA A 40 2.28 -24.58 -6.47
CA ALA A 40 3.45 -24.64 -5.60
C ALA A 40 3.34 -23.57 -4.49
N PRO A 41 4.05 -23.73 -3.34
CA PRO A 41 4.03 -22.75 -2.24
C PRO A 41 4.53 -21.40 -2.73
N ALA A 42 4.10 -20.31 -2.08
CA ALA A 42 4.29 -18.92 -2.47
C ALA A 42 5.71 -18.67 -3.05
N GLU A 43 5.89 -18.93 -4.34
CA GLU A 43 7.07 -18.50 -5.09
C GLU A 43 7.11 -16.98 -5.05
N ALA A 44 8.25 -16.44 -4.69
CA ALA A 44 8.51 -15.02 -4.77
C ALA A 44 8.14 -14.55 -6.19
N ILE A 45 7.09 -13.74 -6.31
CA ILE A 45 6.62 -13.26 -7.62
C ILE A 45 7.74 -12.43 -8.21
N ALA A 46 8.40 -12.96 -9.24
CA ALA A 46 9.49 -12.25 -9.92
C ALA A 46 8.98 -10.93 -10.53
N PRO A 47 9.81 -9.86 -10.50
CA PRO A 47 9.49 -8.61 -11.17
C PRO A 47 9.31 -8.82 -12.68
N ALA A 48 8.48 -8.00 -13.31
CA ALA A 48 8.31 -8.04 -14.76
C ALA A 48 9.61 -7.60 -15.44
N ALA A 49 10.21 -8.46 -16.27
CA ALA A 49 11.43 -8.11 -17.01
C ALA A 49 11.10 -7.26 -18.24
N PRO A 50 11.81 -6.15 -18.50
CA PRO A 50 11.67 -5.38 -19.72
C PRO A 50 12.34 -6.11 -20.89
N ASP A 51 11.69 -6.12 -22.04
CA ASP A 51 12.33 -6.47 -23.31
C ASP A 51 12.99 -5.23 -23.95
N ALA A 52 13.77 -5.45 -25.02
CA ALA A 52 14.45 -4.35 -25.72
C ALA A 52 13.47 -3.34 -26.32
N GLY A 53 12.30 -3.78 -26.81
CA GLY A 53 11.28 -2.89 -27.36
C GLY A 53 10.66 -1.99 -26.31
N LEU A 54 10.36 -2.52 -25.13
CA LEU A 54 9.85 -1.75 -24.00
C LEU A 54 10.90 -0.76 -23.47
N ALA A 55 12.16 -1.20 -23.37
CA ALA A 55 13.25 -0.31 -22.96
C ALA A 55 13.42 0.86 -23.94
N ALA A 56 13.40 0.59 -25.26
CA ALA A 56 13.43 1.63 -26.27
C ALA A 56 12.25 2.62 -26.15
N ALA A 57 11.05 2.13 -25.87
CA ALA A 57 9.87 2.96 -25.66
C ALA A 57 9.97 3.83 -24.41
N LEU A 58 10.49 3.30 -23.30
CA LEU A 58 10.66 4.04 -22.04
C LEU A 58 11.68 5.18 -22.19
N PHE A 59 12.78 4.95 -22.91
CA PHE A 59 13.81 5.96 -23.17
C PHE A 59 13.54 6.77 -24.45
N GLN A 60 12.41 6.56 -25.16
CA GLN A 60 12.04 7.25 -26.39
C GLN A 60 13.13 7.17 -27.49
N LEU A 61 13.71 5.99 -27.67
CA LEU A 61 14.72 5.80 -28.69
C LEU A 61 14.13 5.87 -30.10
N PRO A 62 14.85 6.48 -31.06
CA PRO A 62 14.50 6.35 -32.46
C PRO A 62 14.53 4.88 -32.90
N PRO A 63 13.67 4.46 -33.85
CA PRO A 63 13.58 3.04 -34.25
C PRO A 63 14.86 2.47 -34.89
N GLU A 64 15.79 3.33 -35.25
CA GLU A 64 17.09 3.00 -35.85
C GLU A 64 18.13 2.56 -34.79
N ARG A 65 17.95 2.92 -33.52
CA ARG A 65 18.87 2.56 -32.43
C ARG A 65 18.45 1.26 -31.76
N GLN A 66 19.40 0.32 -31.67
CA GLN A 66 19.18 -0.95 -30.98
C GLN A 66 19.51 -0.81 -29.50
N SER A 67 18.54 -1.10 -28.64
CA SER A 67 18.77 -1.17 -27.20
C SER A 67 19.10 -2.58 -26.74
N THR A 68 20.01 -2.69 -25.80
CA THR A 68 20.33 -3.91 -25.06
C THR A 68 19.91 -3.76 -23.61
N VAL A 69 19.38 -4.83 -23.01
CA VAL A 69 18.90 -4.82 -21.63
C VAL A 69 19.63 -5.94 -20.88
N ALA A 70 20.37 -5.58 -19.85
CA ALA A 70 21.11 -6.51 -19.02
C ALA A 70 20.63 -6.44 -17.55
N ARG A 71 20.31 -7.57 -16.95
CA ARG A 71 19.97 -7.65 -15.52
C ARG A 71 21.21 -7.33 -14.67
N GLN A 72 21.06 -6.54 -13.62
CA GLN A 72 22.07 -6.28 -12.59
C GLN A 72 21.46 -6.50 -11.19
N GLU A 73 22.31 -6.92 -10.26
CA GLU A 73 21.91 -7.10 -8.84
C GLU A 73 22.56 -6.05 -7.93
N ALA A 74 23.68 -5.47 -8.34
CA ALA A 74 24.38 -4.42 -7.59
C ALA A 74 24.65 -3.20 -8.49
N PRO A 75 24.64 -1.97 -7.95
CA PRO A 75 24.42 -1.56 -6.55
C PRO A 75 22.95 -1.69 -6.10
N VAL A 76 22.00 -1.77 -7.04
CA VAL A 76 20.57 -2.03 -6.81
C VAL A 76 20.07 -3.02 -7.84
N PRO A 77 19.13 -3.91 -7.46
CA PRO A 77 18.53 -4.83 -8.43
C PRO A 77 17.74 -4.05 -9.48
N GLY A 78 17.94 -4.41 -10.76
CA GLY A 78 17.30 -3.73 -11.89
C GLY A 78 17.88 -4.15 -13.22
N TRP A 79 17.66 -3.35 -14.24
CA TRP A 79 18.17 -3.60 -15.60
C TRP A 79 18.90 -2.38 -16.11
N ARG A 80 20.14 -2.59 -16.54
CA ARG A 80 20.92 -1.59 -17.26
C ARG A 80 20.51 -1.61 -18.73
N VAL A 81 20.30 -0.42 -19.27
CA VAL A 81 19.92 -0.24 -20.68
C VAL A 81 21.02 0.55 -21.38
N GLU A 82 21.48 0.01 -22.50
CA GLU A 82 22.47 0.62 -23.38
C GLU A 82 21.94 0.70 -24.81
N ALA A 83 22.31 1.71 -25.57
CA ALA A 83 22.04 1.79 -26.99
C ALA A 83 23.33 2.11 -27.76
N ASP A 84 23.68 1.28 -28.72
CA ASP A 84 24.89 1.41 -29.53
C ASP A 84 26.18 1.49 -28.64
N GLY A 85 26.15 0.81 -27.47
CA GLY A 85 27.27 0.82 -26.51
C GLY A 85 27.31 2.03 -25.57
N GLU A 86 26.36 2.98 -25.66
CA GLU A 86 26.22 4.10 -24.73
C GLU A 86 25.20 3.77 -23.63
N PRO A 87 25.50 4.01 -22.34
CA PRO A 87 24.58 3.80 -21.25
C PRO A 87 23.41 4.82 -21.33
N LEU A 88 22.20 4.33 -21.39
CA LEU A 88 20.99 5.14 -21.38
C LEU A 88 20.40 5.34 -19.99
N GLY A 89 20.67 4.42 -19.05
CA GLY A 89 20.19 4.49 -17.70
C GLY A 89 19.80 3.14 -17.11
N LEU A 90 19.02 3.19 -16.04
CA LEU A 90 18.53 2.01 -15.32
C LEU A 90 17.01 1.90 -15.39
N ILE A 91 16.50 0.67 -15.45
CA ILE A 91 15.09 0.35 -15.23
C ILE A 91 14.95 -0.45 -13.93
N GLY A 92 14.01 -0.09 -13.09
CA GLY A 92 13.68 -0.81 -11.87
C GLY A 92 12.19 -1.11 -11.75
N SER A 93 11.88 -2.18 -11.02
CA SER A 93 10.52 -2.58 -10.68
C SER A 93 10.10 -1.95 -9.36
N THR A 94 8.92 -1.34 -9.30
CA THR A 94 8.37 -0.80 -8.05
C THR A 94 8.02 -1.90 -7.05
N TRP A 95 7.73 -3.10 -7.54
CA TRP A 95 7.52 -4.25 -6.69
C TRP A 95 8.82 -4.68 -6.00
N GLU A 96 9.92 -4.74 -6.73
CA GLU A 96 11.21 -5.19 -6.22
C GLU A 96 11.88 -4.14 -5.32
N LEU A 97 11.90 -2.86 -5.73
CA LEU A 97 12.62 -1.80 -5.05
C LEU A 97 11.81 -1.08 -3.98
N ALA A 98 10.52 -0.81 -4.24
CA ALA A 98 9.65 -0.09 -3.31
C ALA A 98 8.65 -1.00 -2.59
N ASN A 99 8.62 -2.30 -2.90
CA ASN A 99 7.66 -3.28 -2.37
C ASN A 99 6.22 -2.80 -2.50
N SER A 100 5.87 -2.24 -3.67
CA SER A 100 4.59 -1.61 -3.95
C SER A 100 3.47 -2.63 -3.93
N THR A 101 2.57 -2.49 -2.96
CA THR A 101 1.42 -3.36 -2.77
C THR A 101 0.15 -2.54 -2.93
N GLY A 102 -0.74 -2.98 -3.82
CA GLY A 102 -2.02 -2.33 -4.07
C GLY A 102 -3.01 -2.49 -2.92
N TYR A 103 -4.14 -1.78 -3.02
CA TYR A 103 -5.26 -1.90 -2.06
C TYR A 103 -5.86 -3.32 -2.02
N SER A 104 -5.71 -4.08 -3.10
CA SER A 104 -6.07 -5.50 -3.16
C SER A 104 -5.20 -6.42 -2.29
N GLY A 105 -4.11 -5.89 -1.68
CA GLY A 105 -3.10 -6.68 -0.97
C GLY A 105 -2.16 -7.46 -1.88
N ARG A 106 -2.20 -7.21 -3.20
CA ARG A 106 -1.36 -7.89 -4.19
C ARG A 106 -0.30 -6.96 -4.77
N PRO A 107 0.80 -7.52 -5.34
CA PRO A 107 1.84 -6.73 -5.99
C PRO A 107 1.28 -5.80 -7.06
N LEU A 108 1.72 -4.56 -7.01
CA LEU A 108 1.51 -3.55 -8.02
C LEU A 108 2.87 -3.21 -8.61
N ASP A 109 3.11 -3.61 -9.86
CA ASP A 109 4.42 -3.54 -10.48
C ASP A 109 4.43 -2.55 -11.64
N VAL A 110 5.22 -1.49 -11.49
CA VAL A 110 5.50 -0.48 -12.50
C VAL A 110 6.99 -0.53 -12.80
N LEU A 111 7.35 -0.64 -14.06
CA LEU A 111 8.74 -0.43 -14.48
C LEU A 111 8.99 1.07 -14.61
N VAL A 112 10.05 1.53 -13.96
CA VAL A 112 10.47 2.93 -13.95
C VAL A 112 11.87 3.02 -14.57
N ALA A 113 12.01 3.81 -15.62
CA ALA A 113 13.28 4.09 -16.27
C ALA A 113 13.83 5.45 -15.80
N VAL A 114 15.09 5.48 -15.39
CA VAL A 114 15.78 6.71 -14.96
C VAL A 114 17.02 6.88 -15.81
N ALA A 115 17.19 8.07 -16.37
CA ALA A 115 18.33 8.44 -17.20
C ALA A 115 19.55 8.81 -16.31
N PRO A 116 20.79 8.85 -16.85
CA PRO A 116 22.00 9.17 -16.08
C PRO A 116 21.99 10.55 -15.41
N ASP A 117 21.15 11.48 -15.91
CA ASP A 117 20.95 12.81 -15.32
C ASP A 117 20.02 12.82 -14.10
N GLY A 118 19.55 11.64 -13.65
CA GLY A 118 18.65 11.50 -12.52
C GLY A 118 17.19 11.84 -12.84
N ARG A 119 16.79 11.94 -14.11
CA ARG A 119 15.41 12.19 -14.51
C ARG A 119 14.70 10.91 -14.90
N VAL A 120 13.42 10.85 -14.58
CA VAL A 120 12.55 9.75 -15.04
C VAL A 120 12.41 9.83 -16.55
N ALA A 121 12.99 8.87 -17.26
CA ALA A 121 12.89 8.76 -18.72
C ALA A 121 11.51 8.25 -19.15
N GLY A 122 10.87 7.40 -18.33
CA GLY A 122 9.53 6.89 -18.56
C GLY A 122 9.14 5.88 -17.50
N ALA A 123 7.84 5.58 -17.42
CA ALA A 123 7.33 4.53 -16.56
C ALA A 123 6.21 3.74 -17.25
N ARG A 124 6.02 2.47 -16.89
CA ARG A 124 4.96 1.62 -17.43
C ARG A 124 4.41 0.64 -16.40
N LEU A 125 3.09 0.63 -16.25
CA LEU A 125 2.39 -0.34 -15.41
C LEU A 125 2.41 -1.71 -16.10
N MET A 126 3.01 -2.70 -15.44
CA MET A 126 3.16 -4.07 -15.95
C MET A 126 2.14 -5.02 -15.34
N ARG A 127 1.85 -4.86 -14.04
CA ARG A 127 0.99 -5.77 -13.31
C ARG A 127 0.24 -5.06 -12.19
N HIS A 128 -1.04 -5.32 -12.08
CA HIS A 128 -1.85 -4.94 -10.93
C HIS A 128 -3.01 -5.91 -10.74
N ALA A 129 -3.61 -5.89 -9.54
CA ALA A 129 -4.84 -6.61 -9.22
C ALA A 129 -5.85 -5.66 -8.55
N GLU A 130 -5.81 -4.37 -8.93
CA GLU A 130 -6.63 -3.33 -8.35
C GLU A 130 -8.05 -3.31 -8.95
N PRO A 131 -9.10 -3.53 -8.12
CA PRO A 131 -10.48 -3.61 -8.62
C PRO A 131 -10.95 -2.32 -9.29
N VAL A 132 -10.49 -1.18 -8.78
CA VAL A 132 -10.89 0.14 -9.30
C VAL A 132 -10.23 0.41 -10.64
N LEU A 133 -8.99 0.00 -10.84
CA LEU A 133 -8.27 0.14 -12.10
C LEU A 133 -8.83 -0.83 -13.14
N THR A 134 -9.13 -2.07 -12.78
CA THR A 134 -9.64 -3.12 -13.71
C THR A 134 -11.04 -2.81 -14.26
N LEU A 135 -11.92 -2.23 -13.46
CA LEU A 135 -13.35 -2.12 -13.77
C LEU A 135 -13.87 -0.66 -13.79
N GLY A 136 -13.01 0.34 -13.66
CA GLY A 136 -13.48 1.72 -13.49
C GLY A 136 -12.72 2.81 -14.21
N ILE A 137 -11.55 2.52 -14.74
CA ILE A 137 -10.67 3.47 -15.43
C ILE A 137 -10.18 2.80 -16.70
N SER A 138 -10.06 3.56 -17.80
CA SER A 138 -9.53 2.98 -19.03
C SER A 138 -8.02 2.75 -18.93
N ASP A 139 -7.51 1.73 -19.63
CA ASP A 139 -6.07 1.46 -19.70
C ASP A 139 -5.30 2.66 -20.28
N ALA A 140 -5.94 3.42 -21.14
CA ALA A 140 -5.36 4.66 -21.71
C ALA A 140 -5.18 5.75 -20.64
N ASP A 141 -6.16 5.93 -19.73
CA ASP A 141 -6.06 6.91 -18.63
C ASP A 141 -4.98 6.52 -17.64
N ILE A 142 -4.85 5.21 -17.36
CA ILE A 142 -3.80 4.68 -16.48
C ILE A 142 -2.42 4.89 -17.13
N ALA A 143 -2.29 4.57 -18.41
CA ALA A 143 -1.04 4.74 -19.14
C ALA A 143 -0.64 6.23 -19.22
N ALA A 144 -1.59 7.13 -19.48
CA ALA A 144 -1.35 8.57 -19.47
C ALA A 144 -0.93 9.09 -18.09
N TYR A 145 -1.54 8.57 -17.02
CA TYR A 145 -1.15 8.91 -15.67
C TYR A 145 0.27 8.49 -15.34
N VAL A 146 0.64 7.26 -15.70
CA VAL A 146 1.99 6.70 -15.44
C VAL A 146 3.04 7.41 -16.30
N ASP A 147 2.74 7.74 -17.55
CA ASP A 147 3.65 8.49 -18.44
C ASP A 147 3.84 9.95 -17.99
N GLY A 148 2.89 10.51 -17.26
CA GLY A 148 2.96 11.85 -16.68
C GLY A 148 4.10 12.07 -15.68
N PHE A 149 4.78 11.01 -15.21
CA PHE A 149 5.98 11.13 -14.37
C PHE A 149 7.27 11.37 -15.17
N ARG A 150 7.21 11.32 -16.49
CA ARG A 150 8.35 11.58 -17.37
C ARG A 150 8.92 12.98 -17.15
N GLY A 151 10.25 13.06 -17.08
CA GLY A 151 10.97 14.31 -16.82
C GLY A 151 11.07 14.70 -15.34
N TYR A 152 10.43 13.95 -14.43
CA TYR A 152 10.57 14.19 -13.00
C TYR A 152 12.02 14.04 -12.57
N ASP A 153 12.55 15.05 -11.87
CA ASP A 153 13.91 15.04 -11.32
C ASP A 153 13.94 14.37 -9.95
N THR A 154 14.66 13.25 -9.84
CA THR A 154 14.76 12.46 -8.62
C THR A 154 15.45 13.19 -7.46
N ASN A 155 16.20 14.25 -7.76
CA ASN A 155 16.90 15.07 -6.77
C ASN A 155 15.99 16.15 -6.14
N GLN A 156 14.80 16.39 -6.70
CA GLN A 156 13.85 17.31 -6.08
C GLN A 156 13.16 16.66 -4.89
N SER A 157 13.35 17.25 -3.71
CA SER A 157 12.70 16.85 -2.46
C SER A 157 11.54 17.80 -2.14
N GLY A 158 10.30 17.29 -2.00
CA GLY A 158 9.17 18.06 -1.49
C GLY A 158 7.82 17.71 -2.11
N GLU A 159 6.74 17.91 -1.33
CA GLU A 159 5.34 17.72 -1.75
C GLU A 159 4.87 18.70 -2.85
N GLY A 160 5.70 19.67 -3.22
CA GLY A 160 5.41 20.72 -4.19
C GLY A 160 6.24 20.61 -5.48
N ALA A 161 6.76 19.44 -5.84
CA ALA A 161 7.46 19.29 -7.11
C ALA A 161 6.51 19.61 -8.26
N GLU A 162 6.77 20.73 -8.94
CA GLU A 162 6.00 21.18 -10.10
C GLU A 162 6.07 20.10 -11.20
N GLY A 163 4.92 19.76 -11.79
CA GLY A 163 4.83 18.86 -12.93
C GLY A 163 4.44 17.41 -12.64
N LEU A 164 4.13 17.04 -11.37
CA LEU A 164 3.60 15.70 -11.09
C LEU A 164 2.13 15.58 -11.51
N PRO A 165 1.71 14.44 -12.09
CA PRO A 165 0.32 14.24 -12.50
C PRO A 165 -0.61 14.18 -11.29
N ASP A 166 -1.81 14.78 -11.44
CA ASP A 166 -2.86 14.70 -10.45
C ASP A 166 -3.39 13.26 -10.32
N VAL A 167 -3.74 12.86 -9.11
CA VAL A 167 -4.34 11.54 -8.86
C VAL A 167 -5.67 11.39 -9.60
N ILE A 168 -5.89 10.24 -10.23
CA ILE A 168 -7.13 9.98 -10.97
C ILE A 168 -8.30 9.98 -10.00
N SER A 169 -9.29 10.83 -10.24
CA SER A 169 -10.53 10.87 -9.46
C SER A 169 -11.18 9.49 -9.42
N ARG A 170 -11.67 9.08 -8.23
CA ARG A 170 -12.29 7.79 -7.94
C ARG A 170 -11.33 6.59 -7.82
N ALA A 171 -10.03 6.75 -8.11
CA ALA A 171 -8.99 5.77 -7.88
C ALA A 171 -7.84 6.29 -7.01
N THR A 172 -8.09 7.29 -6.19
CA THR A 172 -7.09 8.05 -5.43
C THR A 172 -6.13 7.17 -4.62
N VAL A 173 -6.60 6.05 -4.06
CA VAL A 173 -5.73 5.15 -3.28
C VAL A 173 -4.79 4.39 -4.21
N SER A 174 -5.30 3.74 -5.26
CA SER A 174 -4.48 2.95 -6.18
C SER A 174 -3.51 3.81 -6.97
N THR A 175 -3.92 5.00 -7.42
CA THR A 175 -3.03 5.96 -8.10
C THR A 175 -2.03 6.59 -7.14
N GLY A 176 -2.39 6.78 -5.86
CA GLY A 176 -1.46 7.19 -4.82
C GLY A 176 -0.35 6.15 -4.57
N VAL A 177 -0.68 4.86 -4.56
CA VAL A 177 0.30 3.77 -4.45
C VAL A 177 1.20 3.70 -5.68
N ILE A 178 0.66 3.87 -6.89
CA ILE A 178 1.44 3.96 -8.13
C ILE A 178 2.44 5.12 -8.05
N ARG A 179 1.97 6.32 -7.68
CA ARG A 179 2.82 7.50 -7.50
C ARG A 179 3.95 7.27 -6.51
N ASP A 180 3.63 6.80 -5.30
CA ASP A 180 4.61 6.53 -4.26
C ASP A 180 5.65 5.50 -4.73
N GLY A 181 5.19 4.40 -5.37
CA GLY A 181 6.07 3.38 -5.94
C GLY A 181 7.01 3.93 -7.00
N ILE A 182 6.50 4.74 -7.95
CA ILE A 182 7.32 5.36 -9.00
C ILE A 182 8.36 6.30 -8.39
N LEU A 183 7.96 7.20 -7.48
CA LEU A 183 8.86 8.18 -6.89
C LEU A 183 9.96 7.55 -6.05
N ARG A 184 9.65 6.53 -5.25
CA ARG A 184 10.64 5.78 -4.47
C ARG A 184 11.62 5.02 -5.36
N THR A 185 11.08 4.28 -6.33
CA THR A 185 11.92 3.53 -7.28
C THR A 185 12.83 4.46 -8.07
N ALA A 186 12.29 5.59 -8.56
CA ALA A 186 13.08 6.57 -9.29
C ALA A 186 14.22 7.14 -8.45
N ARG A 187 14.00 7.46 -7.17
CA ARG A 187 15.06 7.93 -6.27
C ARG A 187 16.10 6.86 -6.00
N ILE A 188 15.70 5.62 -5.74
CA ILE A 188 16.62 4.51 -5.55
C ILE A 188 17.52 4.34 -6.78
N LEU A 189 16.93 4.36 -7.98
CA LEU A 189 17.67 4.25 -9.24
C LEU A 189 18.55 5.47 -9.51
N GLY A 190 18.05 6.68 -9.25
CA GLY A 190 18.80 7.92 -9.39
C GLY A 190 20.04 7.94 -8.48
N THR A 191 19.86 7.52 -7.22
CA THR A 191 20.98 7.38 -6.28
C THR A 191 21.96 6.32 -6.75
N ALA A 192 21.50 5.19 -7.28
CA ALA A 192 22.34 4.12 -7.79
C ALA A 192 23.11 4.52 -9.06
N GLN A 193 22.53 5.34 -9.93
CA GLN A 193 23.21 5.88 -11.11
C GLN A 193 24.22 6.96 -10.75
N GLY A 194 23.92 7.74 -9.71
CA GLY A 194 24.85 8.66 -9.09
C GLY A 194 25.97 7.98 -8.31
N GLU A 195 26.12 6.67 -8.42
CA GLU A 195 27.14 5.85 -7.75
C GLU A 195 27.17 6.04 -6.24
N GLY A 196 26.05 5.92 -5.55
CA GLY A 196 25.98 5.78 -4.07
C GLY A 196 26.81 6.77 -3.25
N GLY A 197 27.26 7.86 -3.86
CA GLY A 197 28.22 8.77 -3.27
C GLY A 197 27.55 9.98 -2.63
N VAL A 198 28.19 10.45 -1.59
CA VAL A 198 27.86 11.66 -0.85
C VAL A 198 27.94 12.93 -1.71
N ILE A 199 28.53 12.85 -2.91
CA ILE A 199 28.88 13.98 -3.78
C ILE A 199 27.83 14.19 -4.86
N ASP A 200 27.38 15.44 -5.00
CA ASP A 200 26.53 15.87 -6.11
C ASP A 200 27.36 15.94 -7.41
N ARG A 201 27.12 15.01 -8.33
CA ARG A 201 27.80 14.91 -9.62
C ARG A 201 27.02 15.53 -10.77
N VAL A 202 25.92 16.20 -10.48
CA VAL A 202 25.00 16.77 -11.47
C VAL A 202 25.00 18.29 -11.49
N ALA A 203 24.95 18.91 -10.30
CA ALA A 203 24.86 20.37 -10.19
C ALA A 203 26.11 21.08 -10.69
N TYR A 204 25.90 22.08 -11.58
CA TYR A 204 26.93 22.95 -12.09
C TYR A 204 26.60 24.41 -11.84
N ALA A 205 27.52 25.13 -11.21
CA ALA A 205 27.50 26.59 -11.08
C ALA A 205 28.84 27.16 -11.59
N PRO A 206 28.81 28.23 -12.37
CA PRO A 206 30.06 28.93 -12.75
C PRO A 206 30.76 29.50 -11.50
N ALA A 207 32.03 29.25 -11.37
CA ALA A 207 32.86 29.77 -10.29
C ALA A 207 34.30 30.03 -10.76
N ASP A 208 34.86 31.14 -10.31
CA ASP A 208 36.27 31.44 -10.48
C ASP A 208 37.16 30.75 -9.42
N TRP A 209 38.46 30.93 -9.49
CA TRP A 209 39.39 30.31 -8.54
C TRP A 209 39.11 30.73 -7.10
N ALA A 210 38.89 32.03 -6.86
CA ALA A 210 38.64 32.58 -5.52
C ALA A 210 37.35 32.05 -4.91
N ALA A 211 36.30 31.92 -5.73
CA ALA A 211 35.03 31.32 -5.33
C ALA A 211 35.20 29.83 -4.95
N LEU A 212 35.96 29.05 -5.73
CA LEU A 212 36.24 27.65 -5.43
C LEU A 212 37.04 27.49 -4.11
N GLU A 213 38.03 28.35 -3.86
CA GLU A 213 38.76 28.39 -2.57
C GLU A 213 37.79 28.75 -1.41
N SER A 214 36.95 29.78 -1.59
CA SER A 214 36.03 30.23 -0.55
C SER A 214 34.96 29.20 -0.22
N MET A 215 34.53 28.38 -1.20
CA MET A 215 33.62 27.24 -1.01
C MET A 215 34.31 26.05 -0.29
N GLY A 216 35.64 26.10 -0.12
CA GLY A 216 36.42 24.98 0.43
C GLY A 216 36.63 23.83 -0.54
N ALA A 217 36.45 24.04 -1.86
CA ALA A 217 36.70 23.04 -2.90
C ALA A 217 38.20 22.67 -3.01
N LEU A 218 39.06 23.58 -2.62
CA LEU A 218 40.51 23.43 -2.66
C LEU A 218 41.11 23.77 -1.28
N SER A 219 41.87 22.85 -0.75
CA SER A 219 42.70 23.04 0.44
C SER A 219 44.15 23.42 0.02
N HIS A 220 44.78 24.28 0.74
CA HIS A 220 46.08 24.86 0.41
C HIS A 220 47.12 24.57 1.49
N ALA A 221 48.34 24.23 1.08
CA ALA A 221 49.49 24.10 1.97
C ALA A 221 50.76 24.67 1.31
N ARG A 222 51.60 25.32 2.11
CA ARG A 222 52.82 25.98 1.66
C ARG A 222 53.96 25.72 2.62
N ALA A 223 55.12 25.38 2.08
CA ALA A 223 56.42 25.44 2.76
C ALA A 223 57.33 26.38 2.01
N SER A 224 57.99 27.32 2.69
CA SER A 224 58.95 28.26 2.13
C SER A 224 60.33 27.61 1.93
N MET A 225 61.18 28.26 1.19
CA MET A 225 62.56 27.86 1.09
C MET A 225 63.31 27.96 2.44
N ALA A 226 62.86 28.86 3.35
CA ALA A 226 63.43 28.96 4.69
C ALA A 226 63.03 27.70 5.53
N ASP A 227 61.79 27.26 5.48
CA ASP A 227 61.33 26.02 6.16
C ASP A 227 62.09 24.80 5.64
N ALA A 228 62.29 24.74 4.31
CA ALA A 228 63.01 23.67 3.68
C ALA A 228 64.52 23.72 4.05
N ALA A 229 65.15 24.91 4.18
CA ALA A 229 66.50 25.04 4.62
C ALA A 229 66.69 24.54 6.07
N GLN A 230 65.74 24.80 6.94
CA GLN A 230 65.74 24.29 8.31
C GLN A 230 65.57 22.76 8.34
N ALA A 231 64.58 22.22 7.62
CA ALA A 231 64.33 20.80 7.58
C ALA A 231 65.45 19.96 6.94
N PHE A 232 66.13 20.52 6.00
CA PHE A 232 67.27 19.90 5.27
C PHE A 232 68.61 20.42 5.68
N ALA A 233 68.81 20.96 6.89
CA ALA A 233 70.08 21.49 7.36
C ALA A 233 71.22 20.47 7.30
N GLY A 234 70.94 19.16 7.44
CA GLY A 234 71.89 18.06 7.31
C GLY A 234 72.04 17.45 5.90
N ALA A 235 71.38 18.01 4.88
CA ALA A 235 71.44 17.47 3.53
C ALA A 235 72.68 17.79 2.79
N ARG A 236 73.10 16.99 1.80
CA ARG A 236 74.24 17.28 0.92
C ARG A 236 74.09 18.61 0.18
N GLN A 237 72.86 19.02 -0.10
CA GLN A 237 72.53 20.31 -0.71
C GLN A 237 71.38 20.95 0.07
N VAL A 238 71.75 21.95 0.90
CA VAL A 238 70.77 22.72 1.68
C VAL A 238 70.12 23.78 0.80
N PRO A 239 68.73 23.92 0.82
CA PRO A 239 68.07 24.99 0.10
C PRO A 239 68.51 26.38 0.54
N THR A 240 68.45 27.35 -0.38
CA THR A 240 68.76 28.75 -0.06
C THR A 240 67.63 29.31 0.84
N HIS A 241 67.99 30.02 1.89
CA HIS A 241 67.04 30.63 2.81
C HIS A 241 66.35 31.82 2.13
N SER A 242 65.04 31.69 1.89
CA SER A 242 64.18 32.76 1.33
C SER A 242 62.69 32.47 1.58
N ASP A 243 61.83 33.47 1.41
CA ASP A 243 60.38 33.34 1.56
C ASP A 243 59.73 32.80 0.30
N LYS A 244 60.49 32.52 -0.77
CA LYS A 244 59.91 31.89 -1.97
C LYS A 244 59.38 30.49 -1.64
N PRO A 245 58.30 30.02 -2.33
CA PRO A 245 57.76 28.69 -2.09
C PRO A 245 58.79 27.61 -2.47
N PHE A 246 59.12 26.74 -1.52
CA PHE A 246 59.83 25.49 -1.79
C PHE A 246 58.87 24.47 -2.40
N LEU A 247 57.73 24.26 -1.74
CA LEU A 247 56.61 23.51 -2.22
C LEU A 247 55.31 24.20 -1.75
N GLU A 248 54.48 24.51 -2.66
CA GLU A 248 53.15 25.06 -2.40
C GLU A 248 52.14 24.31 -3.26
N PHE A 249 51.09 23.75 -2.63
CA PHE A 249 50.14 22.99 -3.39
C PHE A 249 48.69 23.22 -2.93
N TRP A 250 47.78 23.03 -3.85
CA TRP A 250 46.33 23.02 -3.66
C TRP A 250 45.80 21.64 -4.02
N THR A 251 44.88 21.15 -3.24
CA THR A 251 44.30 19.81 -3.41
C THR A 251 42.83 19.80 -3.03
N GLY A 252 42.03 18.96 -3.69
CA GLY A 252 40.60 18.82 -3.40
C GLY A 252 39.96 17.75 -4.27
N ILE A 253 38.76 17.33 -3.87
CA ILE A 253 37.90 16.42 -4.64
C ILE A 253 37.19 17.22 -5.71
N ILE A 254 37.32 16.80 -6.96
CA ILE A 254 36.79 17.51 -8.14
C ILE A 254 35.73 16.72 -8.89
N ASP A 255 35.11 15.74 -8.22
CA ASP A 255 34.01 14.92 -8.81
C ASP A 255 32.78 15.75 -9.18
N THR A 256 32.53 16.85 -8.47
CA THR A 256 31.41 17.73 -8.76
C THR A 256 31.64 18.52 -10.04
N PRO A 257 30.65 18.68 -10.93
CA PRO A 257 30.77 19.53 -12.12
C PRO A 257 31.16 20.98 -11.77
N THR A 258 30.67 21.50 -10.64
CA THR A 258 31.04 22.84 -10.16
C THR A 258 32.53 22.97 -9.87
N ALA A 259 33.18 22.00 -9.24
CA ALA A 259 34.64 22.04 -9.08
C ALA A 259 35.37 21.61 -10.35
N GLY A 260 35.03 20.45 -10.90
CA GLY A 260 35.79 19.85 -12.01
C GLY A 260 35.70 20.62 -13.32
N ARG A 261 34.53 21.08 -13.75
CA ARG A 261 34.39 21.84 -15.03
C ARG A 261 34.99 23.24 -14.93
N ASN A 262 34.88 23.92 -13.80
CA ASN A 262 35.47 25.22 -13.62
C ASN A 262 37.00 25.12 -13.56
N LEU A 263 37.59 24.09 -12.93
CA LEU A 263 39.01 23.88 -12.84
C LEU A 263 39.64 23.38 -14.14
N LEU A 264 39.02 22.39 -14.79
CA LEU A 264 39.63 21.69 -15.94
C LEU A 264 39.10 22.16 -17.29
N GLY A 265 37.90 22.76 -17.31
CA GLY A 265 37.11 22.96 -18.52
C GLY A 265 36.22 21.73 -18.80
N GLN A 266 35.15 21.91 -19.58
CA GLN A 266 34.11 20.91 -19.80
C GLN A 266 34.63 19.59 -20.42
N GLN A 267 35.37 19.68 -21.52
CA GLN A 267 35.87 18.47 -22.23
C GLN A 267 36.91 17.69 -21.41
N PRO A 268 37.97 18.30 -20.83
CA PRO A 268 38.90 17.55 -19.99
C PRO A 268 38.27 16.97 -18.75
N PHE A 269 37.34 17.68 -18.11
CA PHE A 269 36.58 17.12 -16.97
C PHE A 269 35.79 15.91 -17.39
N ASN A 270 34.99 15.95 -18.46
CA ASN A 270 34.21 14.82 -18.92
C ASN A 270 35.08 13.60 -19.24
N ALA A 271 36.25 13.80 -19.82
CA ALA A 271 37.20 12.71 -20.11
C ALA A 271 37.70 12.02 -18.81
N VAL A 272 38.06 12.82 -17.80
CA VAL A 272 38.57 12.27 -16.52
C VAL A 272 37.43 11.63 -15.72
N ALA A 273 36.25 12.26 -15.69
CA ALA A 273 35.10 11.74 -15.00
C ALA A 273 34.59 10.43 -15.64
N GLY A 274 34.61 10.34 -16.98
CA GLY A 274 34.21 9.12 -17.72
C GLY A 274 35.21 7.95 -17.58
N ALA A 275 36.47 8.24 -17.19
CA ALA A 275 37.47 7.19 -16.95
C ALA A 275 37.47 6.64 -15.51
N ARG A 276 36.66 7.22 -14.63
CA ARG A 276 36.52 6.84 -13.22
C ARG A 276 35.68 5.58 -13.07
N ALA A 277 36.12 4.63 -12.26
CA ALA A 277 35.38 3.44 -11.92
C ALA A 277 34.39 3.70 -10.72
N SER A 278 33.45 2.78 -10.52
CA SER A 278 32.58 2.83 -9.34
C SER A 278 33.36 2.69 -8.05
N GLY A 279 33.10 3.58 -7.08
CA GLY A 279 33.86 3.64 -5.81
C GLY A 279 35.16 4.45 -5.87
N GLU A 280 35.54 5.01 -7.02
CA GLU A 280 36.67 5.93 -7.11
C GLU A 280 36.24 7.39 -6.97
N ALA A 281 37.17 8.26 -6.56
CA ALA A 281 37.03 9.71 -6.54
C ALA A 281 38.20 10.39 -7.29
N LEU A 282 37.94 11.59 -7.77
CA LEU A 282 38.94 12.41 -8.48
C LEU A 282 39.60 13.41 -7.54
N LEU A 283 40.83 13.12 -7.15
CA LEU A 283 41.68 14.02 -6.35
C LEU A 283 42.55 14.90 -7.25
N ALA A 284 42.35 16.19 -7.21
CA ALA A 284 43.21 17.15 -7.88
C ALA A 284 44.36 17.56 -6.96
N ILE A 285 45.58 17.67 -7.51
CA ILE A 285 46.76 18.26 -6.84
C ILE A 285 47.47 19.17 -7.84
N PHE A 286 47.54 20.46 -7.50
CA PHE A 286 48.25 21.48 -8.30
C PHE A 286 49.36 22.07 -7.45
N SER A 287 50.59 22.10 -7.95
CA SER A 287 51.71 22.63 -7.17
C SER A 287 52.60 23.59 -7.94
N ARG A 288 53.25 24.47 -7.16
CA ARG A 288 54.29 25.37 -7.62
C ARG A 288 55.44 25.45 -6.59
N GLY A 289 56.56 25.93 -7.00
CA GLY A 289 57.74 26.09 -6.13
C GLY A 289 58.99 25.50 -6.73
N ALA A 290 60.04 25.37 -5.90
CA ALA A 290 61.35 24.79 -6.28
C ALA A 290 61.23 23.25 -6.49
N THR A 291 60.24 22.61 -5.94
CA THR A 291 59.95 21.18 -6.11
C THR A 291 58.45 20.96 -6.43
N GLY A 292 58.13 19.82 -7.01
CA GLY A 292 56.76 19.43 -7.33
C GLY A 292 56.29 18.23 -6.53
N HIS A 293 54.98 17.95 -6.60
CA HIS A 293 54.34 16.85 -5.90
C HIS A 293 54.61 15.48 -6.53
N ARG A 294 54.85 15.41 -7.86
CA ARG A 294 54.98 14.11 -8.57
C ARG A 294 56.32 13.44 -8.32
N GLY A 295 57.39 14.21 -8.23
CA GLY A 295 58.73 13.65 -8.22
C GLY A 295 59.08 12.96 -9.55
N THR A 296 60.19 12.20 -9.58
CA THR A 296 60.67 11.49 -10.79
C THR A 296 60.56 9.97 -10.71
N GLY A 297 60.41 9.42 -9.51
CA GLY A 297 60.41 7.97 -9.23
C GLY A 297 59.19 7.22 -9.77
N TRP A 298 58.01 7.87 -9.84
CA TRP A 298 56.73 7.25 -10.18
C TRP A 298 56.71 6.51 -11.53
N LYS A 299 57.55 6.95 -12.52
CA LYS A 299 57.63 6.29 -13.83
C LYS A 299 58.24 4.89 -13.74
N ARG A 300 59.03 4.58 -12.72
CA ARG A 300 59.61 3.26 -12.47
C ARG A 300 58.84 2.47 -11.43
N ALA A 301 58.35 3.14 -10.40
CA ALA A 301 57.65 2.51 -9.29
C ALA A 301 56.17 2.17 -9.62
N GLY A 302 55.57 2.85 -10.60
CA GLY A 302 54.14 2.73 -10.89
C GLY A 302 53.23 3.42 -9.88
N THR A 303 53.84 4.04 -8.84
CA THR A 303 53.12 4.72 -7.75
C THR A 303 53.76 6.06 -7.44
N PHE A 304 52.97 7.02 -6.94
CA PHE A 304 53.46 8.34 -6.53
C PHE A 304 53.87 8.32 -5.04
N GLU A 305 54.99 7.71 -4.71
CA GLU A 305 55.48 7.51 -3.33
C GLU A 305 55.60 8.81 -2.50
N ARG A 306 55.65 9.97 -3.16
CA ARG A 306 55.64 11.29 -2.49
C ARG A 306 54.27 11.68 -1.95
N ILE A 307 53.22 11.10 -2.47
CA ILE A 307 51.83 11.47 -2.15
C ILE A 307 51.24 10.38 -1.29
N ALA A 308 50.78 10.74 -0.10
CA ALA A 308 50.01 9.87 0.77
C ALA A 308 48.65 10.54 1.06
N VAL A 309 47.58 9.79 0.89
CA VAL A 309 46.22 10.18 1.27
C VAL A 309 45.84 9.36 2.48
N THR A 310 45.67 10.01 3.64
CA THR A 310 45.48 9.32 4.92
C THR A 310 44.18 9.70 5.57
N GLN A 311 43.45 8.69 6.09
CA GLN A 311 42.23 8.87 6.87
C GLN A 311 42.20 7.79 7.97
N GLY A 312 42.34 8.17 9.23
CA GLY A 312 42.48 7.20 10.32
C GLY A 312 43.66 6.26 10.10
N GLU A 313 43.39 4.96 9.99
CA GLU A 313 44.41 3.93 9.72
C GLU A 313 44.61 3.67 8.21
N VAL A 314 43.72 4.19 7.35
CA VAL A 314 43.83 4.01 5.90
C VAL A 314 44.86 4.95 5.31
N THR A 315 45.76 4.41 4.50
CA THR A 315 46.74 5.18 3.74
C THR A 315 46.76 4.72 2.30
N LEU A 316 46.40 5.62 1.38
CA LEU A 316 46.39 5.37 -0.06
C LEU A 316 47.57 6.12 -0.71
N THR A 317 48.25 5.44 -1.65
CA THR A 317 49.25 6.03 -2.51
C THR A 317 48.73 6.04 -3.95
N PRO A 318 48.59 7.20 -4.60
CA PRO A 318 48.10 7.26 -5.97
C PRO A 318 48.96 6.48 -6.94
N THR A 319 48.32 5.80 -7.90
CA THR A 319 49.01 4.97 -8.91
C THR A 319 49.19 5.72 -10.23
N ALA A 320 50.13 5.26 -11.04
CA ALA A 320 50.36 5.80 -12.38
C ALA A 320 49.18 5.52 -13.33
N GLU A 321 48.42 4.44 -13.11
CA GLU A 321 47.26 4.07 -13.87
C GLU A 321 46.06 5.03 -13.62
N GLY A 322 45.90 5.49 -12.36
CA GLY A 322 44.89 6.48 -11.98
C GLY A 322 45.27 7.93 -12.29
N TYR A 323 46.46 8.18 -12.84
CA TYR A 323 47.00 9.52 -13.04
C TYR A 323 46.60 10.14 -14.39
N THR A 324 46.12 11.37 -14.36
CA THR A 324 45.89 12.21 -15.54
C THR A 324 46.60 13.55 -15.41
N GLN A 325 47.43 13.89 -16.40
CA GLN A 325 48.10 15.21 -16.47
C GLN A 325 47.15 16.25 -16.99
N VAL A 326 47.05 17.37 -16.28
CA VAL A 326 46.26 18.54 -16.67
C VAL A 326 47.14 19.57 -17.35
N ASN A 327 46.83 19.93 -18.59
CA ASN A 327 47.64 20.88 -19.36
C ASN A 327 47.41 22.33 -18.92
N ARG A 328 46.16 22.70 -18.59
CA ARG A 328 45.77 24.08 -18.24
C ARG A 328 44.70 24.05 -17.16
N ILE A 329 44.73 25.00 -16.25
CA ILE A 329 43.62 25.31 -15.35
C ILE A 329 42.71 26.33 -16.06
N ALA A 330 41.40 26.05 -16.14
CA ALA A 330 40.44 26.88 -16.82
C ALA A 330 39.84 27.99 -15.93
N ALA A 331 39.86 27.79 -14.60
CA ALA A 331 39.35 28.78 -13.65
C ALA A 331 40.07 30.13 -13.76
N GLU A 332 39.27 31.20 -13.89
CA GLU A 332 39.80 32.56 -13.90
C GLU A 332 40.43 32.91 -12.54
N GLY A 333 41.58 33.65 -12.56
CA GLY A 333 42.30 34.00 -11.33
C GLY A 333 43.18 32.87 -10.75
N ALA A 334 43.28 31.72 -11.40
CA ALA A 334 44.15 30.63 -10.93
C ALA A 334 45.63 31.00 -10.91
N PRO A 335 46.41 30.63 -9.85
CA PRO A 335 47.85 30.79 -9.84
C PRO A 335 48.53 30.02 -10.96
N SER A 336 49.79 30.43 -11.29
CA SER A 336 50.62 29.65 -12.22
C SER A 336 51.17 28.40 -11.50
N PHE A 337 50.93 27.21 -12.05
CA PHE A 337 51.35 25.94 -11.49
C PHE A 337 52.47 25.30 -12.31
N THR A 338 53.46 24.74 -11.66
CA THR A 338 54.50 23.94 -12.27
C THR A 338 54.01 22.53 -12.61
N GLU A 339 53.25 21.92 -11.72
CA GLU A 339 52.68 20.60 -11.89
C GLU A 339 51.17 20.61 -11.63
N ARG A 340 50.42 19.95 -12.48
CA ARG A 340 48.94 19.84 -12.41
C ARG A 340 48.57 18.39 -12.66
N SER A 341 47.90 17.78 -11.69
CA SER A 341 47.59 16.35 -11.69
C SER A 341 46.17 16.11 -11.20
N VAL A 342 45.53 15.12 -11.77
CA VAL A 342 44.29 14.51 -11.24
C VAL A 342 44.59 13.04 -11.05
N PHE A 343 44.22 12.51 -9.90
CA PHE A 343 44.39 11.11 -9.52
C PHE A 343 43.04 10.49 -9.25
N ARG A 344 42.79 9.28 -9.74
CA ARG A 344 41.72 8.42 -9.29
C ARG A 344 42.21 7.73 -8.02
N ILE A 345 41.44 7.89 -6.94
CA ILE A 345 41.69 7.26 -5.63
C ILE A 345 40.52 6.44 -5.23
N ASP A 346 40.73 5.35 -4.51
CA ASP A 346 39.64 4.54 -3.97
C ASP A 346 38.90 5.31 -2.86
N ALA A 347 37.59 5.45 -3.02
CA ALA A 347 36.70 6.18 -2.11
C ALA A 347 35.60 5.28 -1.56
N ASP A 348 35.81 3.96 -1.58
CA ASP A 348 34.92 2.98 -1.04
C ASP A 348 35.46 2.42 0.28
N PRO A 349 34.94 2.82 1.46
CA PRO A 349 35.41 2.33 2.75
C PRO A 349 35.36 0.81 2.91
N GLU A 350 34.40 0.15 2.24
CA GLU A 350 34.25 -1.32 2.30
C GLU A 350 35.40 -2.03 1.57
N ARG A 351 36.03 -1.36 0.61
CA ARG A 351 37.20 -1.86 -0.12
C ARG A 351 38.54 -1.36 0.47
N GLY A 352 38.52 -0.65 1.59
CA GLY A 352 39.70 -0.05 2.19
C GLY A 352 40.06 1.30 1.60
N GLY A 353 39.14 1.95 0.88
CA GLY A 353 39.27 3.32 0.41
C GLY A 353 38.95 4.37 1.48
N ILE A 354 38.99 5.65 1.13
CA ILE A 354 38.63 6.76 2.03
C ILE A 354 37.12 7.01 2.04
N ASP A 355 36.59 7.43 3.20
CA ASP A 355 35.22 7.92 3.36
C ASP A 355 35.18 9.43 3.06
N LEU A 356 34.54 9.80 1.95
CA LEU A 356 34.39 11.20 1.51
C LEU A 356 33.42 12.02 2.41
N THR A 357 32.73 11.37 3.35
CA THR A 357 31.91 12.08 4.35
C THR A 357 32.74 12.71 5.45
N GLN A 358 33.95 12.17 5.69
CA GLN A 358 34.87 12.56 6.71
C GLN A 358 36.07 13.31 6.13
N PRO A 359 36.70 14.21 6.87
CA PRO A 359 37.95 14.84 6.44
C PRO A 359 39.09 13.82 6.31
N PHE A 360 39.93 14.01 5.32
CA PHE A 360 41.17 13.24 5.12
C PHE A 360 42.36 14.16 4.85
N THR A 361 43.56 13.65 4.97
CA THR A 361 44.79 14.43 4.83
C THR A 361 45.56 14.00 3.59
N VAL A 362 45.93 14.97 2.76
CA VAL A 362 46.85 14.77 1.64
C VAL A 362 48.23 15.29 2.05
N THR A 363 49.20 14.40 2.08
CA THR A 363 50.59 14.71 2.45
C THR A 363 51.48 14.55 1.24
N VAL A 364 52.26 15.58 0.93
CA VAL A 364 53.34 15.54 -0.08
C VAL A 364 54.68 15.56 0.61
N THR A 365 55.42 14.46 0.54
CA THR A 365 56.74 14.32 1.19
C THR A 365 57.85 14.55 0.19
N THR A 366 58.71 15.51 0.50
CA THR A 366 59.93 15.76 -0.26
C THR A 366 61.13 15.18 0.49
N THR A 367 61.97 14.41 -0.20
CA THR A 367 63.15 13.77 0.39
C THR A 367 64.44 14.32 -0.22
N ARG A 368 65.53 14.44 0.59
CA ARG A 368 66.89 14.77 0.16
C ARG A 368 67.90 13.84 0.81
N PRO A 369 68.98 13.48 0.09
CA PRO A 369 70.10 12.72 0.67
C PRO A 369 70.76 13.52 1.78
N ALA A 370 70.97 12.94 2.94
CA ALA A 370 71.74 13.51 4.04
C ALA A 370 73.25 13.42 3.79
N ALA A 371 74.00 14.26 4.43
CA ALA A 371 75.47 14.27 4.29
C ALA A 371 76.07 12.97 4.84
N ASP A 372 75.46 12.35 5.85
CA ASP A 372 75.91 11.11 6.50
C ASP A 372 75.47 9.83 5.74
N GLY A 373 74.78 9.95 4.58
CA GLY A 373 74.31 8.83 3.76
C GLY A 373 72.91 8.44 4.03
N GLY A 374 72.21 9.04 4.98
CA GLY A 374 70.77 8.86 5.25
C GLY A 374 69.86 9.64 4.28
N THR A 375 68.56 9.68 4.58
CA THR A 375 67.57 10.46 3.83
C THR A 375 66.81 11.36 4.80
N LEU A 376 66.78 12.64 4.52
CA LEU A 376 66.01 13.64 5.24
C LEU A 376 64.66 13.83 4.49
N SER A 377 63.55 14.01 5.23
CA SER A 377 62.22 14.20 4.67
C SER A 377 61.52 15.44 5.22
N LEU A 378 60.80 16.12 4.35
CA LEU A 378 59.92 17.24 4.70
C LEU A 378 58.51 16.89 4.22
N PRO A 379 57.61 16.44 5.12
CA PRO A 379 56.22 16.26 4.81
C PRO A 379 55.49 17.61 4.85
N LEU A 380 54.61 17.86 3.87
CA LEU A 380 53.71 19.01 3.84
C LEU A 380 52.30 18.48 3.65
N SER A 381 51.42 18.79 4.59
CA SER A 381 50.06 18.22 4.65
C SER A 381 49.00 19.28 4.46
N ALA A 382 47.92 18.91 3.78
CA ALA A 382 46.66 19.68 3.66
C ALA A 382 45.50 18.80 4.04
N GLN A 383 44.61 19.29 4.89
CA GLN A 383 43.38 18.61 5.23
C GLN A 383 42.33 18.91 4.17
N VAL A 384 41.71 17.90 3.63
CA VAL A 384 40.69 17.97 2.59
C VAL A 384 39.36 17.47 3.13
N SER A 385 38.31 18.21 2.87
CA SER A 385 36.92 17.78 3.12
C SER A 385 36.05 18.15 1.94
N VAL A 386 35.07 17.32 1.61
CA VAL A 386 34.11 17.69 0.60
C VAL A 386 33.16 18.73 1.18
N PRO A 387 33.07 19.94 0.62
CA PRO A 387 32.16 21.00 1.10
C PRO A 387 30.72 20.54 1.14
N GLU A 388 29.93 21.06 2.08
CA GLU A 388 28.51 20.74 2.22
C GLU A 388 27.72 21.11 0.96
N ALA A 389 28.09 22.20 0.28
CA ALA A 389 27.49 22.61 -1.00
C ALA A 389 27.68 21.61 -2.13
N PHE A 390 28.63 20.67 -2.00
CA PHE A 390 28.93 19.63 -2.99
C PHE A 390 28.41 18.25 -2.57
N ARG A 391 27.73 18.17 -1.42
CA ARG A 391 27.13 16.94 -0.93
C ARG A 391 25.67 16.86 -1.39
N LEU A 392 25.24 15.65 -1.73
CA LEU A 392 23.82 15.38 -1.87
C LEU A 392 23.15 15.56 -0.51
N ALA A 393 22.08 16.33 -0.47
CA ALA A 393 21.29 16.46 0.74
C ALA A 393 20.85 15.05 1.21
N PRO A 394 20.99 14.72 2.51
CA PRO A 394 20.51 13.44 3.00
C PRO A 394 19.04 13.30 2.63
N PRO A 395 18.59 12.11 2.18
CA PRO A 395 17.19 11.90 1.82
C PRO A 395 16.33 12.28 3.03
N VAL A 396 15.43 13.25 2.83
CA VAL A 396 14.47 13.64 3.85
C VAL A 396 13.69 12.38 4.23
N PRO A 397 13.58 12.02 5.52
CA PRO A 397 12.84 10.83 5.93
C PRO A 397 11.41 10.92 5.39
N GLU A 398 11.08 10.03 4.48
CA GLU A 398 9.79 10.04 3.80
C GLU A 398 8.69 9.67 4.80
N ILE A 399 7.72 10.56 4.94
CA ILE A 399 6.52 10.26 5.71
C ILE A 399 5.80 9.10 5.01
N PRO A 400 5.53 7.98 5.70
CA PRO A 400 4.85 6.84 5.09
C PRO A 400 3.53 7.26 4.43
N LEU A 401 3.22 6.71 3.26
CA LEU A 401 2.04 7.06 2.46
C LEU A 401 0.73 7.03 3.26
N TRP A 402 0.58 6.06 4.17
CA TRP A 402 -0.60 5.98 5.02
C TRP A 402 -0.75 7.20 5.96
N GLN A 403 0.37 7.74 6.50
CA GLN A 403 0.32 8.93 7.36
C GLN A 403 -0.09 10.17 6.56
N GLN A 404 0.40 10.33 5.33
CA GLN A 404 -0.01 11.39 4.42
C GLN A 404 -1.53 11.36 4.19
N PHE A 405 -2.10 10.19 3.88
CA PHE A 405 -3.56 10.05 3.71
C PHE A 405 -4.35 10.33 4.99
N TRP A 406 -3.84 9.93 6.15
CA TRP A 406 -4.49 10.24 7.43
C TRP A 406 -4.50 11.74 7.71
N GLN A 407 -3.41 12.44 7.42
CA GLN A 407 -3.32 13.89 7.58
C GLN A 407 -4.24 14.63 6.60
N ALA A 408 -4.22 14.26 5.34
CA ALA A 408 -5.06 14.87 4.30
C ALA A 408 -6.57 14.66 4.55
N LYS A 409 -6.95 13.55 5.17
CA LYS A 409 -8.36 13.19 5.41
C LYS A 409 -8.85 13.42 6.84
N LYS A 410 -8.12 14.17 7.68
CA LYS A 410 -8.52 14.50 9.05
C LYS A 410 -9.98 14.97 9.20
N PRO A 411 -10.49 15.95 8.39
CA PRO A 411 -11.86 16.40 8.52
C PRO A 411 -12.89 15.31 8.17
N GLN A 412 -12.62 14.49 7.16
CA GLN A 412 -13.51 13.38 6.78
C GLN A 412 -13.54 12.30 7.88
N ILE A 413 -12.38 11.99 8.49
CA ILE A 413 -12.28 11.06 9.63
C ILE A 413 -13.08 11.59 10.82
N ALA A 414 -13.02 12.88 11.10
CA ALA A 414 -13.80 13.52 12.16
C ALA A 414 -15.32 13.40 11.92
N VAL A 415 -15.77 13.59 10.68
CA VAL A 415 -17.18 13.41 10.30
C VAL A 415 -17.63 11.95 10.50
N VAL A 416 -16.84 10.97 10.04
CA VAL A 416 -17.13 9.54 10.26
C VAL A 416 -17.14 9.23 11.76
N GLY A 417 -16.18 9.74 12.53
CA GLY A 417 -16.10 9.57 13.98
C GLY A 417 -17.36 10.12 14.68
N ALA A 418 -17.82 11.31 14.29
CA ALA A 418 -19.06 11.90 14.82
C ALA A 418 -20.29 11.05 14.49
N MET A 419 -20.40 10.54 13.24
CA MET A 419 -21.49 9.64 12.85
C MET A 419 -21.48 8.34 13.67
N LEU A 420 -20.30 7.75 13.87
CA LEU A 420 -20.13 6.54 14.70
C LEU A 420 -20.48 6.82 16.18
N GLY A 421 -20.08 7.98 16.71
CA GLY A 421 -20.43 8.42 18.06
C GLY A 421 -21.95 8.56 18.24
N VAL A 422 -22.63 9.22 17.28
CA VAL A 422 -24.11 9.34 17.28
C VAL A 422 -24.77 7.97 17.19
N LEU A 423 -24.25 7.06 16.34
CA LEU A 423 -24.74 5.69 16.26
C LEU A 423 -24.59 4.93 17.59
N GLY A 424 -23.43 5.09 18.23
CA GLY A 424 -23.17 4.53 19.57
C GLY A 424 -24.23 5.02 20.57
N LEU A 425 -24.48 6.33 20.64
CA LEU A 425 -25.51 6.89 21.51
C LEU A 425 -26.91 6.35 21.20
N ILE A 426 -27.27 6.21 19.91
CA ILE A 426 -28.55 5.62 19.50
C ILE A 426 -28.67 4.17 19.97
N LEU A 427 -27.61 3.35 19.76
CA LEU A 427 -27.64 1.93 20.09
C LEU A 427 -27.57 1.66 21.59
N PHE A 428 -26.81 2.42 22.35
CA PHE A 428 -26.82 2.32 23.82
C PHE A 428 -28.12 2.86 24.43
N GLY A 429 -28.66 3.96 23.87
CA GLY A 429 -29.92 4.53 24.30
C GLY A 429 -31.17 3.88 23.69
N GLN A 430 -31.05 2.74 22.99
CA GLN A 430 -32.15 2.12 22.23
C GLN A 430 -33.38 1.82 23.08
N GLU A 431 -33.25 1.39 24.33
CA GLU A 431 -34.41 1.08 25.20
C GLU A 431 -35.28 2.30 25.48
N TRP A 432 -34.65 3.47 25.65
CA TRP A 432 -35.40 4.74 25.86
C TRP A 432 -36.06 5.23 24.55
N LEU A 433 -35.34 5.10 23.43
CA LEU A 433 -35.83 5.53 22.13
C LEU A 433 -36.99 4.70 21.61
N VAL A 434 -36.95 3.36 21.76
CA VAL A 434 -38.00 2.46 21.23
C VAL A 434 -39.36 2.66 21.93
N ARG A 435 -39.41 3.14 23.18
CA ARG A 435 -40.64 3.49 23.89
C ARG A 435 -41.39 4.65 23.23
N ARG A 436 -40.70 5.45 22.39
CA ARG A 436 -41.25 6.60 21.65
C ARG A 436 -41.24 6.30 20.15
N ALA A 437 -42.15 5.46 19.68
CA ALA A 437 -42.20 4.95 18.32
C ALA A 437 -42.10 6.04 17.22
N GLY A 438 -42.73 7.19 17.42
CA GLY A 438 -42.66 8.32 16.48
C GLY A 438 -41.25 8.91 16.39
N LEU A 439 -40.63 9.17 17.53
CA LEU A 439 -39.24 9.70 17.62
C LEU A 439 -38.24 8.69 17.04
N TRP A 440 -38.38 7.40 17.39
CA TRP A 440 -37.53 6.34 16.86
C TRP A 440 -37.56 6.30 15.33
N ARG A 441 -38.76 6.36 14.70
CA ARG A 441 -38.88 6.37 13.25
C ARG A 441 -38.20 7.57 12.61
N GLN A 442 -38.34 8.76 13.19
CA GLN A 442 -37.66 9.98 12.69
C GLN A 442 -36.14 9.87 12.80
N VAL A 443 -35.63 9.53 13.98
CA VAL A 443 -34.19 9.35 14.22
C VAL A 443 -33.60 8.35 13.22
N ARG A 444 -34.27 7.22 13.03
CA ARG A 444 -33.80 6.21 12.08
C ARG A 444 -33.78 6.72 10.64
N LEU A 445 -34.85 7.33 10.16
CA LEU A 445 -34.90 7.83 8.78
C LEU A 445 -33.92 8.95 8.53
N VAL A 446 -33.75 9.87 9.48
CA VAL A 446 -32.75 10.93 9.39
C VAL A 446 -31.33 10.35 9.38
N TYR A 447 -31.02 9.41 10.28
CA TYR A 447 -29.72 8.77 10.30
C TYR A 447 -29.41 8.02 8.99
N LEU A 448 -30.36 7.27 8.45
CA LEU A 448 -30.20 6.60 7.16
C LEU A 448 -30.02 7.57 6.00
N PHE A 449 -30.72 8.70 6.01
CA PHE A 449 -30.54 9.76 5.01
C PHE A 449 -29.12 10.36 5.10
N VAL A 450 -28.64 10.66 6.31
CA VAL A 450 -27.27 11.11 6.53
C VAL A 450 -26.26 10.05 6.09
N THR A 451 -26.50 8.78 6.41
CA THR A 451 -25.64 7.67 5.94
C THR A 451 -25.55 7.62 4.41
N LEU A 452 -26.69 7.77 3.71
CA LEU A 452 -26.67 7.74 2.25
C LEU A 452 -25.95 8.95 1.66
N VAL A 453 -26.29 10.16 2.12
CA VAL A 453 -25.80 11.41 1.52
C VAL A 453 -24.34 11.69 1.95
N VAL A 454 -24.04 11.62 3.24
CA VAL A 454 -22.71 11.97 3.75
C VAL A 454 -21.74 10.81 3.59
N LEU A 455 -22.05 9.64 4.17
CA LEU A 455 -21.12 8.50 4.16
C LEU A 455 -21.05 7.86 2.78
N GLY A 456 -22.18 7.69 2.08
CA GLY A 456 -22.26 7.09 0.75
C GLY A 456 -21.75 8.03 -0.32
N TRP A 457 -22.55 9.02 -0.67
CA TRP A 457 -22.27 9.91 -1.80
C TRP A 457 -21.19 10.95 -1.50
N GLY A 458 -21.12 11.52 -0.29
CA GLY A 458 -20.14 12.54 0.05
C GLY A 458 -18.74 11.99 0.26
N LEU A 459 -18.59 10.94 1.09
CA LEU A 459 -17.29 10.38 1.47
C LEU A 459 -16.92 9.11 0.70
N ASN A 460 -17.82 8.57 -0.12
CA ASN A 460 -17.64 7.32 -0.87
C ASN A 460 -17.16 6.13 0.01
N ALA A 461 -17.65 6.07 1.25
CA ALA A 461 -17.18 5.14 2.26
C ALA A 461 -18.16 3.94 2.38
N GLN A 462 -18.27 3.13 1.31
CA GLN A 462 -19.07 1.91 1.26
C GLN A 462 -18.17 0.68 1.43
N LEU A 463 -18.48 -0.18 2.42
CA LEU A 463 -17.82 -1.48 2.56
C LEU A 463 -18.36 -2.49 1.55
N SER A 464 -17.49 -3.37 1.07
CA SER A 464 -17.78 -4.38 0.03
C SER A 464 -17.14 -5.72 0.40
N ILE A 465 -17.63 -6.80 -0.24
CA ILE A 465 -17.05 -8.15 -0.15
C ILE A 465 -15.59 -8.18 -0.63
N VAL A 466 -15.20 -7.30 -1.55
CA VAL A 466 -13.83 -7.22 -2.07
C VAL A 466 -12.82 -6.98 -0.95
N GLN A 467 -13.18 -6.16 0.04
CA GLN A 467 -12.30 -5.87 1.20
C GLN A 467 -12.17 -7.08 2.13
N VAL A 468 -13.22 -7.88 2.26
CA VAL A 468 -13.16 -9.14 3.03
C VAL A 468 -12.23 -10.14 2.34
N VAL A 469 -12.31 -10.25 1.02
CA VAL A 469 -11.41 -11.08 0.22
C VAL A 469 -9.97 -10.58 0.33
N ALA A 470 -9.74 -9.27 0.19
CA ALA A 470 -8.41 -8.67 0.33
C ALA A 470 -7.80 -8.94 1.71
N PHE A 471 -8.60 -8.79 2.79
CA PHE A 471 -8.17 -9.08 4.16
C PHE A 471 -7.81 -10.57 4.35
N LEU A 472 -8.61 -11.47 3.81
CA LEU A 472 -8.35 -12.92 3.88
C LEU A 472 -7.04 -13.29 3.15
N HIS A 473 -6.82 -12.75 1.95
CA HIS A 473 -5.58 -12.96 1.22
C HIS A 473 -4.38 -12.37 1.95
N ALA A 474 -4.49 -11.17 2.54
CA ALA A 474 -3.43 -10.56 3.31
C ALA A 474 -3.03 -11.42 4.52
N LEU A 475 -3.99 -12.02 5.22
CA LEU A 475 -3.71 -12.94 6.34
C LEU A 475 -2.89 -14.17 5.91
N LEU A 476 -3.05 -14.63 4.67
CA LEU A 476 -2.40 -15.84 4.16
C LEU A 476 -1.05 -15.56 3.48
N SER A 477 -0.82 -14.33 2.97
CA SER A 477 0.37 -13.95 2.20
C SER A 477 1.33 -13.00 2.92
N GLY A 478 1.20 -12.83 4.22
CA GLY A 478 2.02 -11.89 5.00
C GLY A 478 1.28 -10.60 5.30
N PHE A 479 0.67 -10.52 6.47
CA PHE A 479 -0.17 -9.41 6.89
C PHE A 479 0.67 -8.14 7.17
N ARG A 480 0.30 -7.02 6.53
CA ARG A 480 0.90 -5.70 6.75
C ARG A 480 -0.19 -4.67 7.03
N TRP A 481 -0.10 -4.00 8.17
CA TRP A 481 -1.07 -2.97 8.58
C TRP A 481 -1.11 -1.78 7.62
N GLU A 482 0.05 -1.40 7.08
CA GLU A 482 0.21 -0.25 6.20
C GLU A 482 -0.75 -0.32 4.99
N THR A 483 -0.93 -1.51 4.42
CA THR A 483 -1.84 -1.73 3.28
C THR A 483 -3.29 -1.32 3.59
N PHE A 484 -3.75 -1.56 4.82
CA PHE A 484 -5.12 -1.20 5.23
C PHE A 484 -5.22 0.24 5.72
N LEU A 485 -4.14 0.78 6.31
CA LEU A 485 -4.08 2.15 6.79
C LEU A 485 -4.09 3.20 5.65
N VAL A 486 -3.70 2.83 4.42
CA VAL A 486 -3.76 3.71 3.23
C VAL A 486 -5.18 4.22 2.95
N ALA A 487 -6.23 3.50 3.36
CA ALA A 487 -7.62 3.92 3.20
C ALA A 487 -8.27 4.26 4.56
N PRO A 488 -8.01 5.43 5.17
CA PRO A 488 -8.35 5.72 6.56
C PRO A 488 -9.86 5.63 6.87
N LEU A 489 -10.73 6.10 5.98
CA LEU A 489 -12.18 6.04 6.19
C LEU A 489 -12.70 4.59 6.24
N ILE A 490 -12.20 3.75 5.33
CA ILE A 490 -12.56 2.33 5.26
C ILE A 490 -12.02 1.60 6.48
N PHE A 491 -10.78 1.89 6.89
CA PHE A 491 -10.17 1.32 8.08
C PHE A 491 -10.95 1.65 9.35
N VAL A 492 -11.32 2.92 9.55
CA VAL A 492 -12.14 3.36 10.70
C VAL A 492 -13.51 2.68 10.70
N LEU A 493 -14.15 2.56 9.53
CA LEU A 493 -15.44 1.87 9.42
C LEU A 493 -15.33 0.38 9.73
N TRP A 494 -14.32 -0.33 9.20
CA TRP A 494 -14.11 -1.75 9.50
C TRP A 494 -13.83 -1.98 10.98
N SER A 495 -13.01 -1.12 11.61
CA SER A 495 -12.71 -1.18 13.04
C SER A 495 -13.97 -0.98 13.88
N ALA A 496 -14.80 0.00 13.51
CA ALA A 496 -16.07 0.26 14.18
C ALA A 496 -17.08 -0.89 13.98
N VAL A 497 -17.11 -1.49 12.77
CA VAL A 497 -17.98 -2.64 12.48
C VAL A 497 -17.52 -3.87 13.25
N ALA A 498 -16.21 -4.15 13.32
CA ALA A 498 -15.65 -5.26 14.09
C ALA A 498 -16.02 -5.15 15.58
N LEU A 499 -15.81 -3.97 16.19
CA LEU A 499 -16.26 -3.68 17.55
C LEU A 499 -17.77 -3.82 17.69
N GLY A 500 -18.53 -3.19 16.79
CA GLY A 500 -19.98 -3.23 16.82
C GLY A 500 -20.56 -4.65 16.68
N MET A 501 -19.90 -5.54 15.94
CA MET A 501 -20.29 -6.95 15.83
C MET A 501 -20.22 -7.69 17.15
N LEU A 502 -19.25 -7.40 18.00
CA LEU A 502 -19.12 -8.00 19.34
C LEU A 502 -20.27 -7.59 20.27
N PHE A 503 -20.73 -6.33 20.16
CA PHE A 503 -21.80 -5.82 21.04
C PHE A 503 -23.19 -6.07 20.46
N TRP A 504 -23.41 -5.80 19.18
CA TRP A 504 -24.75 -5.79 18.57
C TRP A 504 -24.92 -6.72 17.36
N GLY A 505 -23.85 -7.38 16.91
CA GLY A 505 -23.85 -8.19 15.70
C GLY A 505 -23.83 -7.36 14.41
N ARG A 506 -24.05 -8.01 13.26
CA ARG A 506 -23.94 -7.40 11.92
C ARG A 506 -24.86 -6.20 11.68
N GLY A 507 -25.87 -6.04 12.50
CA GLY A 507 -26.88 -4.99 12.33
C GLY A 507 -26.32 -3.58 12.41
N VAL A 508 -25.19 -3.36 13.08
CA VAL A 508 -24.53 -2.07 13.16
C VAL A 508 -24.18 -1.54 11.76
N PHE A 509 -23.55 -2.37 10.93
CA PHE A 509 -23.26 -1.99 9.55
C PHE A 509 -24.47 -2.14 8.63
N CYS A 510 -25.02 -3.35 8.51
CA CYS A 510 -26.07 -3.64 7.56
C CYS A 510 -27.38 -2.85 7.82
N GLY A 511 -27.61 -2.47 9.07
CA GLY A 511 -28.82 -1.73 9.47
C GLY A 511 -28.68 -0.23 9.45
N TRP A 512 -27.48 0.31 9.69
CA TRP A 512 -27.28 1.73 9.96
C TRP A 512 -26.22 2.40 9.11
N LEU A 513 -25.06 1.75 8.88
CA LEU A 513 -23.90 2.35 8.21
C LEU A 513 -23.79 2.00 6.73
N CYS A 514 -24.58 1.04 6.22
CA CYS A 514 -24.53 0.67 4.81
C CYS A 514 -25.31 1.67 3.94
N PRO A 515 -24.66 2.49 3.08
CA PRO A 515 -25.35 3.47 2.23
C PRO A 515 -26.36 2.84 1.28
N PHE A 516 -26.04 1.70 0.64
CA PHE A 516 -26.98 1.02 -0.24
C PHE A 516 -28.17 0.42 0.52
N GLY A 517 -27.94 -0.07 1.75
CA GLY A 517 -29.00 -0.50 2.65
C GLY A 517 -29.93 0.64 3.04
N ALA A 518 -29.36 1.83 3.28
CA ALA A 518 -30.11 3.06 3.55
C ALA A 518 -30.93 3.48 2.33
N LEU A 519 -30.34 3.44 1.12
CA LEU A 519 -31.04 3.75 -0.13
C LEU A 519 -32.28 2.86 -0.32
N GLN A 520 -32.16 1.54 -0.12
CA GLN A 520 -33.28 0.61 -0.24
C GLN A 520 -34.39 0.89 0.79
N GLU A 521 -34.04 1.18 2.05
CA GLU A 521 -35.05 1.45 3.10
C GLU A 521 -35.73 2.80 2.88
N LEU A 522 -35.02 3.81 2.44
CA LEU A 522 -35.55 5.15 2.15
C LEU A 522 -36.49 5.11 0.93
N THR A 523 -36.10 4.43 -0.15
CA THR A 523 -36.90 4.28 -1.36
C THR A 523 -38.17 3.44 -1.08
N ASN A 524 -38.05 2.36 -0.31
CA ASN A 524 -39.20 1.57 0.10
C ASN A 524 -40.13 2.37 1.04
N ALA A 525 -39.59 3.17 1.98
CA ALA A 525 -40.40 4.04 2.83
C ALA A 525 -41.18 5.09 2.01
N ALA A 526 -40.59 5.63 0.96
CA ALA A 526 -41.26 6.51 0.01
C ALA A 526 -42.37 5.75 -0.77
N ALA A 527 -42.07 4.55 -1.27
CA ALA A 527 -43.03 3.70 -1.98
C ALA A 527 -44.24 3.36 -1.11
N GLN A 528 -44.04 3.03 0.16
CA GLN A 528 -45.14 2.77 1.10
C GLN A 528 -45.98 4.01 1.32
N ARG A 529 -45.40 5.23 1.39
CA ARG A 529 -46.17 6.48 1.49
C ARG A 529 -47.01 6.77 0.22
N LEU A 530 -46.47 6.36 -0.94
CA LEU A 530 -47.18 6.47 -2.23
C LEU A 530 -48.20 5.35 -2.44
N GLY A 531 -48.43 4.47 -1.45
CA GLY A 531 -49.44 3.43 -1.51
C GLY A 531 -48.98 2.15 -2.25
N VAL A 532 -47.72 1.98 -2.56
CA VAL A 532 -47.21 0.75 -3.20
C VAL A 532 -47.42 -0.46 -2.30
N ARG A 533 -48.09 -1.47 -2.82
CA ARG A 533 -48.46 -2.68 -2.09
C ARG A 533 -47.25 -3.54 -1.80
N GLN A 534 -46.99 -3.83 -0.53
CA GLN A 534 -45.85 -4.66 -0.12
C GLN A 534 -46.17 -6.14 -0.28
N ILE A 535 -45.24 -6.92 -0.83
CA ILE A 535 -45.37 -8.36 -1.06
C ILE A 535 -44.85 -9.11 0.17
N ALA A 536 -45.70 -9.88 0.82
CA ALA A 536 -45.28 -10.79 1.87
C ALA A 536 -44.73 -12.09 1.26
N VAL A 537 -43.45 -12.36 1.47
CA VAL A 537 -42.80 -13.59 0.98
C VAL A 537 -43.10 -14.72 1.96
N PRO A 538 -43.68 -15.87 1.50
CA PRO A 538 -43.90 -17.04 2.35
C PRO A 538 -42.62 -17.55 2.97
N GLN A 539 -42.67 -18.01 4.24
CA GLN A 539 -41.49 -18.42 5.00
C GLN A 539 -40.66 -19.51 4.30
N ALA A 540 -41.34 -20.52 3.74
CA ALA A 540 -40.66 -21.61 3.01
C ALA A 540 -39.89 -21.12 1.77
N LEU A 541 -40.38 -20.08 1.08
CA LEU A 541 -39.67 -19.46 -0.04
C LEU A 541 -38.55 -18.57 0.47
N HIS A 542 -38.77 -17.84 1.55
CA HIS A 542 -37.77 -16.99 2.19
C HIS A 542 -36.52 -17.80 2.60
N GLU A 543 -36.72 -18.96 3.24
CA GLU A 543 -35.65 -19.84 3.67
C GLU A 543 -34.81 -20.44 2.51
N ARG A 544 -35.45 -20.63 1.35
CA ARG A 544 -34.72 -21.06 0.14
C ARG A 544 -33.96 -19.92 -0.54
N LEU A 545 -34.52 -18.72 -0.56
CA LEU A 545 -33.91 -17.58 -1.25
C LEU A 545 -32.70 -17.01 -0.50
N TRP A 546 -32.69 -17.04 0.82
CA TRP A 546 -31.56 -16.48 1.56
C TRP A 546 -30.28 -17.29 1.39
N VAL A 547 -30.36 -18.57 0.98
CA VAL A 547 -29.19 -19.40 0.67
C VAL A 547 -28.35 -18.77 -0.46
N ILE A 548 -28.98 -18.05 -1.41
CA ILE A 548 -28.33 -17.45 -2.57
C ILE A 548 -27.18 -16.54 -2.14
N LYS A 549 -27.36 -15.68 -1.15
CA LYS A 549 -26.29 -14.76 -0.69
C LYS A 549 -25.11 -15.49 -0.05
N TYR A 550 -25.36 -16.61 0.67
CA TYR A 550 -24.31 -17.43 1.25
C TYR A 550 -23.54 -18.20 0.16
N THR A 551 -24.25 -18.73 -0.83
CA THR A 551 -23.63 -19.38 -1.99
C THR A 551 -22.78 -18.39 -2.77
N LEU A 552 -23.28 -17.18 -3.03
CA LEU A 552 -22.49 -16.12 -3.67
C LEU A 552 -21.25 -15.75 -2.86
N PHE A 553 -21.37 -15.61 -1.54
CA PHE A 553 -20.25 -15.32 -0.67
C PHE A 553 -19.15 -16.41 -0.78
N VAL A 554 -19.54 -17.68 -0.62
CA VAL A 554 -18.62 -18.81 -0.71
C VAL A 554 -18.00 -18.91 -2.11
N ALA A 555 -18.81 -18.71 -3.17
CA ALA A 555 -18.32 -18.73 -4.54
C ALA A 555 -17.29 -17.63 -4.82
N ILE A 556 -17.53 -16.39 -4.35
CA ILE A 556 -16.60 -15.27 -4.50
C ILE A 556 -15.28 -15.58 -3.77
N VAL A 557 -15.35 -16.06 -2.52
CA VAL A 557 -14.17 -16.40 -1.72
C VAL A 557 -13.41 -17.57 -2.36
N ALA A 558 -14.09 -18.66 -2.73
CA ALA A 558 -13.44 -19.81 -3.37
C ALA A 558 -12.79 -19.43 -4.72
N LEU A 559 -13.50 -18.64 -5.53
CA LEU A 559 -13.00 -18.18 -6.82
C LEU A 559 -11.79 -17.26 -6.67
N SER A 560 -11.68 -16.50 -5.58
CA SER A 560 -10.53 -15.62 -5.32
C SER A 560 -9.21 -16.39 -5.13
N PHE A 561 -9.25 -17.64 -4.69
CA PHE A 561 -8.08 -18.50 -4.61
C PHE A 561 -7.67 -19.09 -5.97
N TYR A 562 -8.61 -19.23 -6.90
CA TYR A 562 -8.33 -19.69 -8.25
C TYR A 562 -7.92 -18.52 -9.16
N SER A 563 -8.71 -17.43 -9.20
CA SER A 563 -8.45 -16.23 -9.99
C SER A 563 -9.09 -15.01 -9.31
N MET A 564 -8.28 -14.05 -8.90
CA MET A 564 -8.73 -12.80 -8.31
C MET A 564 -9.62 -12.03 -9.30
N GLU A 565 -9.23 -11.95 -10.56
CA GLU A 565 -9.97 -11.23 -11.60
C GLU A 565 -11.41 -11.75 -11.74
N ARG A 566 -11.57 -13.09 -11.85
CA ARG A 566 -12.91 -13.71 -11.94
C ARG A 566 -13.71 -13.50 -10.66
N SER A 567 -13.07 -13.54 -9.50
CA SER A 567 -13.71 -13.23 -8.22
C SER A 567 -14.24 -11.79 -8.19
N LEU A 568 -13.46 -10.82 -8.70
CA LEU A 568 -13.87 -9.42 -8.79
C LEU A 568 -15.05 -9.21 -9.75
N VAL A 569 -15.07 -9.92 -10.88
CA VAL A 569 -16.24 -9.92 -11.79
C VAL A 569 -17.47 -10.45 -11.08
N LEU A 570 -17.37 -11.55 -10.32
CA LEU A 570 -18.50 -12.09 -9.57
C LEU A 570 -18.91 -11.16 -8.41
N ALA A 571 -17.97 -10.41 -7.82
CA ALA A 571 -18.25 -9.41 -6.79
C ALA A 571 -19.07 -8.21 -7.31
N GLU A 572 -19.18 -7.99 -8.64
CA GLU A 572 -20.11 -7.03 -9.25
C GLU A 572 -21.60 -7.39 -9.00
N ALA A 573 -21.88 -8.57 -8.43
CA ALA A 573 -23.20 -8.86 -7.85
C ALA A 573 -23.60 -7.83 -6.76
N GLU A 574 -22.62 -7.12 -6.17
CA GLU A 574 -22.87 -5.97 -5.30
C GLU A 574 -23.04 -4.68 -6.13
N PRO A 575 -24.24 -4.06 -6.13
CA PRO A 575 -24.49 -2.83 -6.90
C PRO A 575 -23.87 -1.58 -6.26
N PHE A 576 -23.04 -1.74 -5.22
CA PHE A 576 -22.49 -0.64 -4.43
C PHE A 576 -21.66 0.32 -5.26
N LYS A 577 -20.79 -0.22 -6.12
CA LYS A 577 -19.97 0.58 -7.04
C LYS A 577 -20.84 1.42 -7.97
N THR A 578 -21.88 0.81 -8.57
CA THR A 578 -22.79 1.50 -9.49
C THR A 578 -23.62 2.57 -8.79
N ALA A 579 -24.24 2.25 -7.64
CA ALA A 579 -25.22 3.14 -7.00
C ALA A 579 -24.58 4.20 -6.09
N ILE A 580 -23.44 3.89 -5.46
CA ILE A 580 -22.80 4.77 -4.47
C ILE A 580 -21.56 5.45 -5.06
N SER A 581 -20.56 4.68 -5.52
CA SER A 581 -19.29 5.27 -5.97
C SER A 581 -19.39 5.96 -7.32
N MET A 582 -20.15 5.40 -8.25
CA MET A 582 -20.26 5.88 -9.64
C MET A 582 -21.55 6.65 -9.93
N TYR A 583 -22.42 6.88 -8.93
CA TYR A 583 -23.66 7.68 -9.07
C TYR A 583 -24.53 7.28 -10.27
N PHE A 584 -24.60 5.96 -10.59
CA PHE A 584 -25.25 5.38 -11.76
C PHE A 584 -24.63 5.79 -13.12
N LEU A 585 -23.43 6.38 -13.12
CA LEU A 585 -22.68 6.73 -14.35
C LEU A 585 -21.78 5.54 -14.74
N ARG A 586 -22.39 4.49 -15.28
CA ARG A 586 -21.74 3.26 -15.78
C ARG A 586 -22.42 2.75 -17.04
N PRO A 587 -21.80 1.82 -17.78
CA PRO A 587 -22.47 1.14 -18.90
C PRO A 587 -23.85 0.60 -18.49
N TRP A 588 -24.81 0.73 -19.40
CA TRP A 588 -26.22 0.48 -19.13
C TRP A 588 -26.57 -0.87 -18.47
N PRO A 589 -25.87 -2.01 -18.71
CA PRO A 589 -26.22 -3.27 -18.04
C PRO A 589 -26.09 -3.21 -16.51
N PHE A 590 -25.03 -2.56 -16.00
CA PHE A 590 -24.81 -2.40 -14.55
C PHE A 590 -25.84 -1.48 -13.91
N VAL A 591 -26.20 -0.41 -14.62
CA VAL A 591 -27.23 0.52 -14.18
C VAL A 591 -28.60 -0.17 -14.15
N LEU A 592 -28.94 -0.90 -15.20
CA LEU A 592 -30.19 -1.66 -15.28
C LEU A 592 -30.28 -2.70 -14.14
N TYR A 593 -29.20 -3.43 -13.86
CA TYR A 593 -29.14 -4.37 -12.74
C TYR A 593 -29.39 -3.68 -11.39
N ALA A 594 -28.71 -2.58 -11.12
CA ALA A 594 -28.89 -1.82 -9.87
C ALA A 594 -30.30 -1.27 -9.73
N LEU A 595 -30.89 -0.74 -10.82
CA LEU A 595 -32.28 -0.26 -10.86
C LEU A 595 -33.28 -1.39 -10.69
N ALA A 596 -33.04 -2.57 -11.27
CA ALA A 596 -33.90 -3.75 -11.10
C ALA A 596 -33.93 -4.22 -9.62
N LEU A 597 -32.77 -4.22 -8.93
CA LEU A 597 -32.70 -4.54 -7.50
C LEU A 597 -33.40 -3.49 -6.62
N LEU A 598 -33.26 -2.21 -6.94
CA LEU A 598 -33.99 -1.14 -6.25
C LEU A 598 -35.50 -1.23 -6.55
N GLY A 599 -35.89 -1.52 -7.80
CA GLY A 599 -37.29 -1.75 -8.19
C GLY A 599 -37.93 -2.92 -7.42
N ALA A 600 -37.22 -4.05 -7.31
CA ALA A 600 -37.68 -5.17 -6.47
C ALA A 600 -37.78 -4.73 -4.98
N GLY A 601 -36.88 -3.84 -4.53
CA GLY A 601 -36.89 -3.25 -3.20
C GLY A 601 -38.10 -2.36 -2.89
N LEU A 602 -38.81 -1.83 -3.90
CA LEU A 602 -40.06 -1.08 -3.71
C LEU A 602 -41.22 -1.98 -3.24
N PHE A 603 -41.23 -3.24 -3.68
CA PHE A 603 -42.27 -4.22 -3.35
C PHE A 603 -41.89 -5.12 -2.18
N ILE A 604 -40.60 -5.45 -2.02
CA ILE A 604 -40.08 -6.29 -0.94
C ILE A 604 -39.01 -5.50 -0.20
N GLU A 605 -39.29 -5.06 1.00
CA GLU A 605 -38.36 -4.25 1.80
C GLU A 605 -36.99 -4.93 1.91
N ARG A 606 -35.93 -4.18 1.57
CA ARG A 606 -34.54 -4.63 1.61
C ARG A 606 -34.25 -5.92 0.81
N PHE A 607 -34.86 -6.07 -0.38
CA PHE A 607 -34.75 -7.24 -1.24
C PHE A 607 -33.31 -7.70 -1.45
N PHE A 608 -32.41 -6.82 -1.89
CA PHE A 608 -31.00 -7.15 -2.12
C PHE A 608 -30.30 -7.61 -0.83
N CYS A 609 -30.43 -6.83 0.26
CA CYS A 609 -29.81 -7.16 1.55
C CYS A 609 -30.31 -8.50 2.10
N ARG A 610 -31.56 -8.87 1.78
CA ARG A 610 -32.21 -10.06 2.28
C ARG A 610 -31.79 -11.33 1.54
N TYR A 611 -31.55 -11.25 0.21
CA TYR A 611 -31.39 -12.44 -0.63
C TYR A 611 -30.13 -12.52 -1.45
N VAL A 612 -29.50 -11.39 -1.78
CA VAL A 612 -28.40 -11.36 -2.77
C VAL A 612 -27.06 -10.88 -2.19
N CYS A 613 -27.06 -10.03 -1.15
CA CYS A 613 -25.87 -9.36 -0.65
C CYS A 613 -24.80 -10.32 -0.08
N PRO A 614 -23.65 -10.56 -0.75
CA PRO A 614 -22.61 -11.45 -0.27
C PRO A 614 -21.86 -10.87 0.94
N LEU A 615 -21.66 -9.55 1.02
CA LEU A 615 -21.09 -8.91 2.21
C LEU A 615 -21.97 -9.17 3.45
N GLY A 616 -23.31 -9.09 3.28
CA GLY A 616 -24.24 -9.39 4.36
C GLY A 616 -24.16 -10.84 4.85
N ALA A 617 -23.84 -11.79 3.96
CA ALA A 617 -23.54 -13.18 4.33
C ALA A 617 -22.21 -13.30 5.07
N GLY A 618 -21.16 -12.64 4.58
CA GLY A 618 -19.83 -12.62 5.22
C GLY A 618 -19.86 -12.06 6.63
N LEU A 619 -20.60 -10.97 6.88
CA LEU A 619 -20.76 -10.38 8.21
C LEU A 619 -21.65 -11.21 9.12
N ALA A 620 -22.52 -12.06 8.59
CA ALA A 620 -23.38 -12.93 9.39
C ALA A 620 -22.61 -14.03 10.14
N ILE A 621 -21.48 -14.49 9.59
CA ILE A 621 -20.66 -15.55 10.19
C ILE A 621 -20.04 -15.09 11.52
N PRO A 622 -19.24 -13.99 11.58
CA PRO A 622 -18.66 -13.51 12.83
C PRO A 622 -19.71 -12.90 13.79
N ALA A 623 -20.88 -12.49 13.29
CA ALA A 623 -21.95 -11.96 14.14
C ALA A 623 -22.49 -12.96 15.18
N LYS A 624 -22.19 -14.26 15.04
CA LYS A 624 -22.46 -15.28 16.06
C LYS A 624 -21.65 -15.08 17.34
N LEU A 625 -20.52 -14.40 17.26
CA LEU A 625 -19.63 -14.12 18.40
C LEU A 625 -20.11 -12.98 19.29
N LYS A 626 -21.29 -12.39 19.02
CA LYS A 626 -21.83 -11.30 19.83
C LYS A 626 -21.94 -11.70 21.31
N VAL A 627 -21.51 -10.79 22.18
CA VAL A 627 -21.47 -11.01 23.63
C VAL A 627 -22.79 -10.67 24.31
N PHE A 628 -23.55 -9.69 23.76
CA PHE A 628 -24.75 -9.16 24.40
C PHE A 628 -26.02 -9.40 23.58
N ASP A 629 -27.11 -9.81 24.26
CA ASP A 629 -28.43 -9.95 23.68
C ASP A 629 -29.34 -8.79 24.06
N TRP A 630 -29.38 -7.77 23.18
CA TRP A 630 -30.16 -6.55 23.38
C TRP A 630 -31.62 -6.69 23.01
N LEU A 631 -31.96 -7.67 22.18
CA LEU A 631 -33.32 -7.82 21.63
C LEU A 631 -34.16 -8.70 22.55
N LYS A 632 -35.16 -8.09 23.17
CA LYS A 632 -36.07 -8.78 24.08
C LYS A 632 -37.28 -9.36 23.35
N ARG A 633 -37.78 -10.49 23.83
CA ARG A 633 -39.00 -11.14 23.34
C ARG A 633 -39.84 -11.61 24.51
N ARG A 634 -41.16 -11.53 24.36
CA ARG A 634 -42.09 -12.03 25.34
C ARG A 634 -42.41 -13.52 25.09
N PRO A 635 -42.73 -14.34 26.12
CA PRO A 635 -43.06 -15.75 25.96
C PRO A 635 -44.25 -16.00 25.03
N GLN A 636 -45.17 -15.03 24.89
CA GLN A 636 -46.34 -15.09 24.01
C GLN A 636 -46.00 -14.83 22.52
N CYS A 637 -44.80 -14.27 22.25
CA CYS A 637 -44.42 -14.00 20.86
C CYS A 637 -44.18 -15.31 20.11
N GLY A 638 -44.77 -15.46 18.93
CA GLY A 638 -44.71 -16.67 18.12
C GLY A 638 -45.84 -17.67 18.43
N ARG A 639 -46.30 -17.73 19.66
CA ARG A 639 -47.40 -18.63 20.07
C ARG A 639 -48.75 -17.99 19.87
N GLU A 640 -48.95 -16.82 20.49
CA GLU A 640 -50.24 -16.11 20.48
C GLU A 640 -50.28 -14.91 19.51
N CYS A 641 -49.12 -14.43 19.07
CA CYS A 641 -48.99 -13.25 18.22
C CYS A 641 -47.80 -13.35 17.29
N ARG A 642 -48.02 -13.15 15.98
CA ARG A 642 -47.00 -13.17 14.93
C ARG A 642 -46.83 -11.80 14.25
N LEU A 643 -47.30 -10.70 14.84
CA LEU A 643 -47.29 -9.38 14.22
C LEU A 643 -45.85 -8.90 13.94
N CYS A 644 -44.91 -9.11 14.88
CA CYS A 644 -43.52 -8.70 14.68
C CYS A 644 -42.81 -9.48 13.57
N GLU A 645 -43.18 -10.74 13.34
CA GLU A 645 -42.68 -11.57 12.24
C GLU A 645 -43.12 -10.97 10.90
N THR A 646 -44.40 -10.68 10.73
CA THR A 646 -44.94 -10.13 9.47
C THR A 646 -44.45 -8.71 9.17
N LYS A 647 -44.07 -7.94 10.19
CA LYS A 647 -43.54 -6.57 10.08
C LYS A 647 -42.02 -6.49 10.05
N CYS A 648 -41.31 -7.64 10.13
CA CYS A 648 -39.85 -7.66 10.07
C CYS A 648 -39.35 -7.44 8.64
N PRO A 649 -38.56 -6.37 8.35
CA PRO A 649 -38.13 -6.07 7.00
C PRO A 649 -37.18 -7.12 6.42
N MET A 650 -36.48 -7.86 7.28
CA MET A 650 -35.54 -8.92 6.89
C MET A 650 -36.15 -10.33 6.97
N GLY A 651 -37.35 -10.49 7.53
CA GLY A 651 -37.87 -11.83 7.84
C GLY A 651 -37.00 -12.59 8.87
N ALA A 652 -36.30 -11.87 9.72
CA ALA A 652 -35.36 -12.43 10.70
C ALA A 652 -36.05 -13.04 11.94
N ILE A 653 -37.39 -13.06 12.00
CA ILE A 653 -38.15 -13.61 13.11
C ILE A 653 -38.86 -14.85 12.60
N ASP A 654 -38.60 -15.98 13.24
CA ASP A 654 -39.23 -17.27 12.91
C ASP A 654 -40.71 -17.34 13.38
N PRO A 655 -41.49 -18.31 12.92
CA PRO A 655 -42.84 -18.52 13.37
C PRO A 655 -42.98 -18.75 14.88
N LEU A 656 -41.95 -19.22 15.55
CA LEU A 656 -41.88 -19.40 17.01
C LEU A 656 -41.57 -18.12 17.76
N GLY A 657 -41.37 -17.01 17.07
CA GLY A 657 -41.05 -15.72 17.65
C GLY A 657 -39.58 -15.49 17.99
N ARG A 658 -38.65 -16.38 17.62
CA ARG A 658 -37.22 -16.24 17.85
C ARG A 658 -36.61 -15.32 16.81
N ILE A 659 -35.66 -14.51 17.22
CA ILE A 659 -34.92 -13.62 16.31
C ILE A 659 -33.65 -14.32 15.84
N ASN A 660 -33.48 -14.52 14.54
CA ASN A 660 -32.26 -15.00 13.96
C ASN A 660 -31.19 -13.86 13.94
N PRO A 661 -30.12 -13.95 14.73
CA PRO A 661 -29.13 -12.91 14.83
C PRO A 661 -28.35 -12.73 13.52
N ASN A 662 -28.24 -13.79 12.73
CA ASN A 662 -27.51 -13.74 11.44
C ASN A 662 -28.29 -12.96 10.38
N GLU A 663 -29.62 -12.80 10.51
CA GLU A 663 -30.45 -12.07 9.56
C GLU A 663 -30.91 -10.72 10.08
N CYS A 664 -30.82 -10.48 11.38
CA CYS A 664 -31.27 -9.25 12.00
C CYS A 664 -30.36 -8.07 11.65
N VAL A 665 -30.96 -6.94 11.26
CA VAL A 665 -30.25 -5.67 10.95
C VAL A 665 -30.49 -4.59 12.00
N LEU A 666 -30.91 -4.95 13.20
CA LEU A 666 -31.15 -4.03 14.32
C LEU A 666 -32.00 -2.81 13.95
N CYS A 667 -33.04 -3.00 13.14
CA CYS A 667 -33.98 -1.93 12.84
C CYS A 667 -34.89 -1.58 14.02
N LEU A 668 -34.90 -2.40 15.06
CA LEU A 668 -35.66 -2.30 16.31
C LEU A 668 -37.17 -2.13 16.16
N ARG A 669 -37.71 -2.29 14.93
CA ARG A 669 -39.17 -2.20 14.66
C ARG A 669 -39.98 -3.19 15.53
N CYS A 670 -39.43 -4.39 15.76
CA CYS A 670 -40.08 -5.37 16.64
C CYS A 670 -40.05 -4.93 18.11
N GLN A 671 -39.06 -4.16 18.57
CA GLN A 671 -39.02 -3.65 19.93
C GLN A 671 -40.03 -2.51 20.10
N THR A 672 -40.10 -1.56 19.14
CA THR A 672 -41.11 -0.50 19.19
C THR A 672 -42.53 -1.05 19.19
N ILE A 673 -42.83 -2.05 18.35
CA ILE A 673 -44.16 -2.72 18.34
C ILE A 673 -44.42 -3.41 19.69
N MET A 674 -43.40 -4.05 20.27
CA MET A 674 -43.54 -4.79 21.53
C MET A 674 -43.84 -3.85 22.71
N ASP A 675 -43.32 -2.64 22.72
CA ASP A 675 -43.50 -1.68 23.80
C ASP A 675 -44.67 -0.71 23.61
N ASP A 676 -45.32 -0.72 22.42
CA ASP A 676 -46.49 0.11 22.14
C ASP A 676 -47.79 -0.61 22.54
N GLU A 677 -48.47 -0.10 23.54
CA GLU A 677 -49.75 -0.61 24.06
C GLU A 677 -50.87 -0.58 23.01
N ASN A 678 -50.78 0.37 22.07
CA ASN A 678 -51.76 0.53 21.00
C ASN A 678 -51.56 -0.44 19.82
N THR A 679 -50.33 -0.97 19.67
CA THR A 679 -49.99 -1.84 18.52
C THR A 679 -49.80 -3.30 18.96
N CYS A 680 -49.21 -3.57 20.13
CA CYS A 680 -48.95 -4.93 20.59
C CYS A 680 -50.25 -5.67 21.02
N PRO A 681 -50.71 -6.76 20.33
CA PRO A 681 -51.91 -7.46 20.70
C PRO A 681 -51.90 -8.04 22.10
N VAL A 682 -50.73 -8.40 22.64
CA VAL A 682 -50.58 -8.92 24.02
C VAL A 682 -50.85 -7.82 25.03
N LEU A 683 -50.28 -6.59 24.80
CA LEU A 683 -50.55 -5.45 25.69
C LEU A 683 -51.97 -4.98 25.61
N LYS A 684 -52.57 -4.93 24.39
CA LYS A 684 -54.01 -4.62 24.21
C LYS A 684 -54.92 -5.55 24.99
N ARG A 685 -54.62 -6.84 24.99
CA ARG A 685 -55.40 -7.80 25.76
C ARG A 685 -55.23 -7.59 27.27
N ARG A 686 -54.00 -7.32 27.73
CA ARG A 686 -53.75 -6.98 29.15
C ARG A 686 -54.48 -5.73 29.61
N ALA A 687 -54.44 -4.65 28.80
CA ALA A 687 -55.13 -3.39 29.11
C ALA A 687 -56.66 -3.58 29.18
N ARG A 688 -57.24 -4.38 28.27
CA ARG A 688 -58.67 -4.73 28.29
C ARG A 688 -59.06 -5.62 29.47
N GLY A 689 -58.16 -6.54 29.88
CA GLY A 689 -58.37 -7.40 31.04
C GLY A 689 -58.21 -6.69 32.38
N ALA A 690 -57.44 -5.59 32.43
CA ALA A 690 -57.26 -4.78 33.63
C ALA A 690 -58.46 -3.82 33.89
N GLY A 691 -59.27 -3.54 32.86
CA GLY A 691 -60.52 -2.74 33.00
C GLY A 691 -61.77 -3.55 33.34
N GLY A 692 -61.75 -4.89 33.30
CA GLY A 692 -62.81 -5.79 33.70
C GLY A 692 -62.28 -6.75 34.79
N GLY A 693 -62.84 -6.67 35.97
CA GLY A 693 -62.42 -7.36 37.17
C GLY A 693 -62.07 -8.84 36.99
N GLY A 694 -60.88 -9.21 37.44
CA GLY A 694 -60.55 -10.59 37.78
C GLY A 694 -59.74 -11.37 36.75
N PHE A 695 -58.45 -11.10 36.61
CA PHE A 695 -57.39 -12.10 36.54
C PHE A 695 -56.02 -11.38 36.73
N ARG A 696 -55.57 -11.35 37.95
CA ARG A 696 -54.25 -10.87 38.30
C ARG A 696 -53.27 -11.99 37.90
N ALA A 697 -52.64 -11.83 36.73
CA ALA A 697 -51.52 -12.71 36.36
C ALA A 697 -50.44 -12.63 37.44
N PRO A 698 -49.89 -13.73 37.90
CA PRO A 698 -48.80 -13.73 38.90
C PRO A 698 -47.62 -12.92 38.36
N PRO A 699 -46.90 -12.20 39.24
CA PRO A 699 -45.69 -11.48 38.83
C PRO A 699 -44.74 -12.47 38.19
N ILE A 700 -44.13 -12.08 37.05
CA ILE A 700 -43.11 -12.90 36.39
C ILE A 700 -41.96 -13.05 37.40
N PRO A 701 -41.57 -14.27 37.80
CA PRO A 701 -40.38 -14.44 38.62
C PRO A 701 -39.21 -13.92 37.76
N THR A 702 -38.54 -12.90 38.24
CA THR A 702 -37.21 -12.58 37.79
C THR A 702 -36.31 -13.67 38.29
N ALA A 703 -36.12 -14.73 37.50
CA ALA A 703 -35.16 -15.77 37.84
C ALA A 703 -33.77 -15.13 37.81
N PRO A 704 -33.00 -15.21 38.91
CA PRO A 704 -31.60 -14.85 38.87
C PRO A 704 -30.89 -15.84 37.96
N ALA A 705 -29.94 -15.34 37.19
CA ALA A 705 -29.16 -16.10 36.22
C ALA A 705 -28.09 -17.02 36.85
N THR A 706 -28.34 -17.52 38.07
CA THR A 706 -27.45 -18.48 38.77
C THR A 706 -28.31 -19.43 39.59
N GLY A 707 -28.74 -20.51 38.98
CA GLY A 707 -29.23 -21.71 39.66
C GLY A 707 -28.51 -22.94 39.11
N PRO A 708 -28.21 -23.95 39.98
CA PRO A 708 -27.52 -25.14 39.52
C PRO A 708 -28.31 -25.93 38.50
N VAL A 709 -27.64 -26.44 37.51
CA VAL A 709 -28.15 -27.30 36.46
C VAL A 709 -28.81 -28.52 37.13
N PRO A 710 -30.06 -28.86 36.90
CA PRO A 710 -30.67 -30.11 37.41
C PRO A 710 -29.95 -31.31 36.76
N PRO A 711 -29.77 -32.40 37.56
CA PRO A 711 -29.09 -33.61 37.09
C PRO A 711 -29.88 -34.23 35.88
N PRO A 712 -29.19 -34.98 35.04
CA PRO A 712 -29.85 -35.65 33.90
C PRO A 712 -30.90 -36.62 34.43
N LEU A 713 -32.11 -36.58 33.80
CA LEU A 713 -33.18 -37.56 34.08
C LEU A 713 -32.64 -38.95 33.70
N GLU A 714 -32.65 -39.86 34.69
CA GLU A 714 -32.40 -41.28 34.47
C GLU A 714 -33.41 -41.85 33.46
N PRO A 715 -33.00 -42.76 32.58
CA PRO A 715 -33.91 -43.38 31.63
C PRO A 715 -34.89 -44.28 32.38
N THR A 716 -36.14 -43.97 32.29
CA THR A 716 -37.27 -44.77 32.78
C THR A 716 -37.20 -46.17 32.19
N GLN A 717 -36.98 -47.17 33.03
CA GLN A 717 -37.06 -48.59 32.67
C GLN A 717 -38.48 -48.91 32.20
N VAL A 718 -38.56 -49.39 30.93
CA VAL A 718 -39.81 -49.99 30.39
C VAL A 718 -39.86 -51.44 30.87
N PRO A 719 -40.96 -51.92 31.49
CA PRO A 719 -41.05 -53.31 31.96
C PRO A 719 -41.09 -54.27 30.76
N ALA A 720 -40.31 -55.35 30.87
CA ALA A 720 -40.27 -56.46 29.95
C ALA A 720 -41.60 -57.26 30.03
N GLY A 721 -42.19 -57.54 28.89
CA GLY A 721 -43.36 -58.40 28.76
C GLY A 721 -43.55 -58.95 27.36
N ALA A 722 -43.04 -60.18 27.16
CA ALA A 722 -43.51 -61.28 26.33
C ALA A 722 -43.88 -61.08 24.82
N HIS A 723 -43.18 -61.72 23.95
CA HIS A 723 -43.41 -62.91 23.13
C HIS A 723 -42.54 -62.97 21.90
N ALA A 724 -41.67 -63.94 21.89
CA ALA A 724 -41.58 -65.14 21.00
C ALA A 724 -41.31 -64.93 19.50
N GLY A 725 -40.15 -65.40 19.11
CA GLY A 725 -39.99 -66.31 17.97
C GLY A 725 -39.44 -65.67 16.69
N ALA A 726 -38.18 -65.95 16.40
CA ALA A 726 -37.66 -66.69 15.25
C ALA A 726 -36.27 -66.24 14.81
N ALA A 727 -35.35 -67.20 14.92
CA ALA A 727 -34.20 -67.54 14.06
C ALA A 727 -33.21 -66.43 13.61
N ALA A 728 -31.97 -66.62 14.05
CA ALA A 728 -30.73 -66.16 13.40
C ALA A 728 -30.47 -66.90 12.05
N PRO A 729 -29.52 -66.52 11.17
CA PRO A 729 -28.08 -66.45 11.52
C PRO A 729 -27.23 -65.38 10.76
N GLY A 730 -25.99 -65.25 11.21
CA GLY A 730 -24.86 -64.84 10.32
C GLY A 730 -23.99 -63.69 10.86
N SER A 731 -22.90 -64.10 11.47
CA SER A 731 -21.66 -63.41 11.78
C SER A 731 -21.17 -62.39 10.73
N ASP A 732 -20.63 -61.20 11.17
CA ASP A 732 -19.25 -60.86 10.88
C ASP A 732 -18.88 -59.57 11.67
N GLN A 733 -17.85 -59.67 12.46
CA GLN A 733 -17.12 -58.61 13.11
C GLN A 733 -16.07 -58.02 12.11
N PRO A 734 -15.82 -56.72 12.12
CA PRO A 734 -14.53 -56.21 11.72
C PRO A 734 -13.66 -55.73 12.87
N PRO A 735 -12.32 -55.69 12.70
CA PRO A 735 -11.34 -55.75 13.75
C PRO A 735 -10.93 -54.38 14.31
N ALA A 736 -10.42 -54.47 15.57
CA ALA A 736 -9.82 -53.39 16.34
C ALA A 736 -8.61 -52.73 15.67
N PHE A 737 -8.54 -51.39 15.66
CA PHE A 737 -7.32 -50.67 15.37
C PHE A 737 -6.58 -50.30 16.66
N ARG A 738 -5.37 -50.84 16.74
CA ARG A 738 -4.38 -50.59 17.78
C ARG A 738 -3.74 -49.22 17.60
N SER A 739 -3.68 -48.42 18.65
CA SER A 739 -2.79 -47.29 18.81
C SER A 739 -1.32 -47.72 18.82
N GLN A 740 -0.50 -47.11 17.98
CA GLN A 740 0.96 -47.07 18.16
C GLN A 740 1.41 -45.62 18.37
N GLN A 741 1.96 -45.38 19.55
CA GLN A 741 2.85 -44.27 19.86
C GLN A 741 4.15 -44.45 19.08
N VAL A 742 4.66 -43.40 18.50
CA VAL A 742 6.08 -43.27 18.15
C VAL A 742 6.55 -41.89 18.61
N THR A 743 7.48 -41.92 19.52
CA THR A 743 8.38 -40.89 19.99
C THR A 743 9.47 -40.63 18.95
N SER A 744 9.74 -39.40 18.60
CA SER A 744 11.02 -38.67 18.59
C SER A 744 10.84 -37.32 17.89
#